data_52fb0c6d07186da84d4cf5de94f46fe6
#
_entry.id   52fb0c6d07186da84d4cf5de94f46fe6
#
_cell.length_a   1.000
_cell.length_b   1.000
_cell.length_c   1.000
_cell.angle_alpha   90.00
_cell.angle_beta   90.00
_cell.angle_gamma   90.00
#
_symmetry.space_group_name_H-M   'P 1'
#
loop_
_entity.id
_entity.type
_entity.pdbx_description
1 polymer ?
#
loop_
_entity_poly.entity_id
_entity_poly.type
_entity_poly.pdbx_seq_one_letter_code
_entity_poly.pdbx_strand_id
1 'polypeptide(L)'
;MDDRNDNLILLPVLPLRGLVVFPKALIHFDVGRKKSISAINAAMKNDQLIFLVTQKDAAENDPDITKCYTTGVVAKIVQVIKQPDNSTRVVIEGKFRAGIVTPVFDKNCLMAEVEPYPDKKFKHTSEQLGLMRAVRLEFENYVKVAPRVPNDIIFKVASCKSCGELADYIADNIVLDYQAKQTILEELDQTERLDMLLDILINETYILSIEKDIVQKARDRIEENQRDYFLREQKKIIEEELGEDDNPSAEAESYAERIYTLGLSEETENILIKECKKLMRMPYGSQEASVIRTYLDTVLDLPWNTATKDKISVTKLRKELDKSHFGLAKIKERIIEQLAVTKLRGSQDGQIICFAGPPGVGKTSIAQSIAKAIGRKSQRIALGGVRDEAEIRGHRRTYIGSIPGRIMTAIQNAGSNNPVLILDEIDKLASDYKGDPTSALLEVLDSEQNNKFVDHYIDIPFDLSNVMFITTANDVSQIPAPLRDRMEIIELDSYTREEKFNIAKKHLVPKQLEKCGFTAKEVKFTQSALYFLIDFYTREAGVRTLERLIGNVLRKCAVKKLEDEQETFKITDKEILEMLGHKKYTTDKLPSKDEIGTVNGLAWTSVGGELLPIEVAVMEGTGKLELTGSLGDVMQESAKAAVTCIRSHANSLGINPQFYKNKDIHIHAPEGAVPKDGPSAGITMATAIYSALTGKPVKRDVAMTGEITLRGNVMPIGGLKEKSMAAYKSGIKTVIIPKENEADLEEIDPVVKEKVSFIPVTSFSQVVPIAIVDVPVISEKQWNAVADNTVTTKSENIRQ
;
A
#
# COMPACT_ATOMS: atom_id res chain seq x y z
N MET A 1 7.55 -54.90 16.70
CA MET A 1 8.85 -54.39 16.22
C MET A 1 9.06 -54.94 14.83
N ASP A 2 9.06 -54.01 13.88
CA ASP A 2 9.59 -54.13 12.50
C ASP A 2 8.95 -55.10 11.49
N ASP A 3 7.74 -54.68 11.03
CA ASP A 3 7.22 -55.14 9.71
C ASP A 3 7.00 -53.95 8.75
N ARG A 4 7.71 -52.84 8.92
CA ARG A 4 7.52 -51.60 8.11
C ARG A 4 8.56 -51.37 7.00
N ASN A 5 9.54 -52.23 6.82
CA ASN A 5 10.69 -51.93 5.95
C ASN A 5 10.70 -52.60 4.56
N ASP A 6 9.71 -53.43 4.19
CA ASP A 6 9.76 -54.20 2.91
C ASP A 6 9.10 -53.51 1.68
N ASN A 7 8.56 -52.27 1.80
CA ASN A 7 7.85 -51.61 0.67
C ASN A 7 8.43 -50.29 0.23
N LEU A 8 9.59 -49.87 0.75
CA LEU A 8 10.19 -48.56 0.34
C LEU A 8 10.94 -48.73 -0.97
N ILE A 9 10.73 -47.82 -1.90
CA ILE A 9 11.40 -47.78 -3.21
C ILE A 9 12.27 -46.54 -3.29
N LEU A 10 13.54 -46.67 -3.54
CA LEU A 10 14.44 -45.54 -3.79
C LEU A 10 14.35 -45.08 -5.23
N LEU A 11 13.87 -43.87 -5.48
CA LEU A 11 13.65 -43.33 -6.82
C LEU A 11 14.23 -41.91 -6.99
N PRO A 12 14.68 -41.59 -8.21
CA PRO A 12 14.97 -40.19 -8.54
C PRO A 12 13.69 -39.35 -8.54
N VAL A 13 13.79 -38.14 -7.98
CA VAL A 13 12.68 -37.22 -7.81
C VAL A 13 12.75 -36.11 -8.87
N LEU A 14 11.60 -35.86 -9.50
CA LEU A 14 11.43 -34.79 -10.47
C LEU A 14 10.39 -33.78 -9.98
N PRO A 15 10.82 -32.60 -9.49
CA PRO A 15 9.89 -31.52 -9.12
C PRO A 15 9.23 -30.91 -10.36
N LEU A 16 7.89 -30.90 -10.34
CA LEU A 16 7.04 -30.33 -11.39
C LEU A 16 6.59 -28.92 -11.02
N ARG A 17 6.59 -28.01 -11.98
CA ARG A 17 6.23 -26.61 -11.80
C ARG A 17 4.78 -26.38 -12.21
N GLY A 18 3.87 -26.19 -11.23
CA GLY A 18 2.47 -25.92 -11.52
C GLY A 18 1.74 -27.05 -12.27
N LEU A 19 2.28 -28.26 -12.23
CA LEU A 19 1.73 -29.44 -12.90
C LEU A 19 1.60 -30.58 -11.89
N VAL A 20 0.43 -31.19 -11.86
CA VAL A 20 0.15 -32.40 -11.06
C VAL A 20 -0.11 -33.57 -12.02
N VAL A 21 0.47 -34.69 -11.74
CA VAL A 21 0.32 -35.93 -12.54
C VAL A 21 -0.52 -36.90 -11.75
N PHE A 22 -1.49 -37.54 -12.41
CA PHE A 22 -2.31 -38.57 -11.81
C PHE A 22 -1.88 -40.00 -12.25
N PRO A 23 -2.20 -41.03 -11.48
CA PRO A 23 -2.01 -42.42 -11.90
C PRO A 23 -2.71 -42.71 -13.24
N LYS A 24 -2.08 -43.48 -14.12
CA LYS A 24 -2.53 -43.83 -15.48
C LYS A 24 -2.58 -42.65 -16.49
N ALA A 25 -2.26 -41.42 -16.07
CA ALA A 25 -2.15 -40.30 -16.98
C ALA A 25 -0.91 -40.45 -17.88
N LEU A 26 -1.07 -40.19 -19.16
CA LEU A 26 0.01 -40.10 -20.12
C LEU A 26 0.22 -38.65 -20.50
N ILE A 27 1.32 -38.07 -20.05
CA ILE A 27 1.59 -36.64 -20.26
C ILE A 27 3.00 -36.45 -20.85
N HIS A 28 3.18 -35.30 -21.47
CA HIS A 28 4.46 -34.85 -21.97
C HIS A 28 4.76 -33.43 -21.51
N PHE A 29 6.00 -33.18 -21.17
CA PHE A 29 6.47 -31.84 -20.78
C PHE A 29 7.96 -31.68 -21.04
N ASP A 30 8.39 -30.40 -21.06
CA ASP A 30 9.79 -30.07 -21.33
C ASP A 30 10.55 -29.84 -20.02
N VAL A 31 11.73 -30.41 -19.91
CA VAL A 31 12.60 -30.35 -18.73
C VAL A 31 13.88 -29.62 -19.09
N GLY A 32 14.14 -28.48 -18.43
CA GLY A 32 15.34 -27.67 -18.68
C GLY A 32 16.31 -27.59 -17.48
N ARG A 33 15.90 -27.96 -16.28
CA ARG A 33 16.73 -27.87 -15.06
C ARG A 33 17.78 -28.98 -15.05
N LYS A 34 19.06 -28.65 -14.78
CA LYS A 34 20.16 -29.61 -14.73
C LYS A 34 19.91 -30.80 -13.79
N LYS A 35 19.43 -30.54 -12.57
CA LYS A 35 19.09 -31.57 -11.59
C LYS A 35 17.97 -32.49 -12.08
N SER A 36 16.95 -31.94 -12.71
CA SER A 36 15.83 -32.69 -13.29
C SER A 36 16.25 -33.56 -14.48
N ILE A 37 17.10 -33.04 -15.35
CA ILE A 37 17.69 -33.82 -16.45
C ILE A 37 18.56 -34.97 -15.90
N SER A 38 19.31 -34.71 -14.82
CA SER A 38 20.12 -35.75 -14.17
C SER A 38 19.22 -36.84 -13.53
N ALA A 39 18.09 -36.47 -12.93
CA ALA A 39 17.11 -37.41 -12.40
C ALA A 39 16.51 -38.31 -13.51
N ILE A 40 16.16 -37.74 -14.67
CA ILE A 40 15.69 -38.51 -15.84
C ILE A 40 16.76 -39.49 -16.33
N ASN A 41 18.01 -39.03 -16.43
CA ASN A 41 19.10 -39.90 -16.85
C ASN A 41 19.39 -40.99 -15.83
N ALA A 42 19.22 -40.73 -14.53
CA ALA A 42 19.33 -41.77 -13.51
C ALA A 42 18.20 -42.80 -13.60
N ALA A 43 16.97 -42.37 -13.81
CA ALA A 43 15.81 -43.24 -14.01
C ALA A 43 15.96 -44.12 -15.27
N MET A 44 16.46 -43.54 -16.37
CA MET A 44 16.68 -44.29 -17.64
C MET A 44 17.75 -45.36 -17.56
N LYS A 45 18.68 -45.29 -16.59
CA LYS A 45 19.71 -46.33 -16.36
C LYS A 45 19.21 -47.52 -15.54
N ASN A 46 18.11 -47.33 -14.81
CA ASN A 46 17.48 -48.32 -13.97
C ASN A 46 16.11 -48.73 -14.61
N ASP A 47 15.11 -49.01 -13.84
CA ASP A 47 13.78 -49.52 -14.28
C ASP A 47 12.90 -48.53 -15.03
N GLN A 48 13.43 -47.38 -15.44
CA GLN A 48 12.72 -46.26 -16.07
C GLN A 48 11.64 -45.64 -15.16
N LEU A 49 11.72 -45.89 -13.85
CA LEU A 49 10.81 -45.33 -12.86
C LEU A 49 11.37 -44.02 -12.29
N ILE A 50 10.50 -43.06 -12.16
CA ILE A 50 10.81 -41.74 -11.60
C ILE A 50 9.66 -41.29 -10.71
N PHE A 51 9.96 -40.64 -9.60
CA PHE A 51 8.95 -40.07 -8.73
C PHE A 51 8.69 -38.59 -9.09
N LEU A 52 7.46 -38.30 -9.42
CA LEU A 52 6.99 -36.98 -9.81
C LEU A 52 6.29 -36.30 -8.65
N VAL A 53 6.70 -35.12 -8.31
CA VAL A 53 6.11 -34.37 -7.21
C VAL A 53 5.97 -32.89 -7.58
N THR A 54 4.86 -32.29 -7.24
CA THR A 54 4.58 -30.87 -7.51
C THR A 54 5.31 -30.00 -6.48
N GLN A 55 5.93 -28.91 -6.91
CA GLN A 55 6.49 -27.92 -6.00
C GLN A 55 5.37 -27.03 -5.42
N LYS A 56 5.51 -26.62 -4.12
CA LYS A 56 4.51 -25.81 -3.40
C LYS A 56 4.40 -24.41 -3.96
N ASP A 57 5.53 -23.82 -4.37
CA ASP A 57 5.56 -22.52 -5.01
C ASP A 57 6.08 -22.65 -6.45
N ALA A 58 5.21 -22.32 -7.40
CA ALA A 58 5.55 -22.37 -8.82
C ALA A 58 6.62 -21.33 -9.24
N ALA A 59 6.88 -20.30 -8.44
CA ALA A 59 7.89 -19.28 -8.73
C ALA A 59 9.32 -19.73 -8.40
N GLU A 60 9.49 -20.75 -7.56
CA GLU A 60 10.80 -21.27 -7.14
C GLU A 60 11.56 -21.93 -8.32
N ASN A 61 12.76 -21.44 -8.59
CA ASN A 61 13.54 -21.93 -9.74
C ASN A 61 14.35 -23.20 -9.48
N ASP A 62 14.82 -23.44 -8.24
CA ASP A 62 15.60 -24.64 -7.86
C ASP A 62 15.05 -25.22 -6.54
N PRO A 63 13.85 -25.85 -6.57
CA PRO A 63 13.22 -26.37 -5.35
C PRO A 63 14.01 -27.53 -4.77
N ASP A 64 14.18 -27.50 -3.46
CA ASP A 64 14.60 -28.67 -2.68
C ASP A 64 13.38 -29.58 -2.39
N ILE A 65 13.60 -30.82 -1.97
CA ILE A 65 12.51 -31.77 -1.65
C ILE A 65 11.58 -31.22 -0.58
N THR A 66 12.08 -30.45 0.38
CA THR A 66 11.27 -29.81 1.43
C THR A 66 10.27 -28.77 0.90
N LYS A 67 10.56 -28.19 -0.27
CA LYS A 67 9.71 -27.21 -0.97
C LYS A 67 8.71 -27.86 -1.91
N CYS A 68 8.70 -29.18 -2.00
CA CYS A 68 7.73 -29.98 -2.74
C CYS A 68 6.62 -30.48 -1.81
N TYR A 69 5.52 -30.92 -2.39
CA TYR A 69 4.52 -31.67 -1.66
C TYR A 69 5.08 -33.04 -1.24
N THR A 70 4.46 -33.68 -0.27
CA THR A 70 4.91 -34.99 0.21
C THR A 70 4.38 -36.13 -0.63
N THR A 71 3.20 -35.94 -1.21
CA THR A 71 2.51 -36.93 -2.04
C THR A 71 2.71 -36.62 -3.52
N GLY A 72 3.08 -37.63 -4.27
CA GLY A 72 3.29 -37.55 -5.71
C GLY A 72 2.94 -38.86 -6.40
N VAL A 73 3.43 -39.06 -7.63
CA VAL A 73 3.16 -40.24 -8.45
C VAL A 73 4.48 -40.85 -8.94
N VAL A 74 4.62 -42.16 -8.74
CA VAL A 74 5.65 -42.93 -9.42
C VAL A 74 5.19 -43.15 -10.86
N ALA A 75 6.01 -42.69 -11.79
CA ALA A 75 5.75 -42.76 -13.23
C ALA A 75 6.83 -43.52 -13.96
N LYS A 76 6.46 -44.14 -15.08
CA LYS A 76 7.39 -44.75 -16.01
C LYS A 76 7.70 -43.79 -17.16
N ILE A 77 8.98 -43.62 -17.47
CA ILE A 77 9.41 -42.86 -18.61
C ILE A 77 9.19 -43.73 -19.85
N VAL A 78 8.35 -43.24 -20.77
CA VAL A 78 8.01 -43.91 -22.02
C VAL A 78 8.97 -43.50 -23.15
N GLN A 79 9.23 -42.17 -23.24
CA GLN A 79 10.09 -41.66 -24.30
C GLN A 79 10.82 -40.40 -23.82
N VAL A 80 12.05 -40.22 -24.27
CA VAL A 80 12.89 -39.06 -24.00
C VAL A 80 13.40 -38.49 -25.31
N ILE A 81 13.12 -37.25 -25.61
CA ILE A 81 13.51 -36.56 -26.85
C ILE A 81 14.31 -35.31 -26.47
N LYS A 82 15.58 -35.29 -26.91
CA LYS A 82 16.42 -34.09 -26.74
C LYS A 82 16.06 -33.05 -27.78
N GLN A 83 15.84 -31.84 -27.32
CA GLN A 83 15.51 -30.69 -28.20
C GLN A 83 16.78 -29.87 -28.54
N PRO A 84 16.75 -29.07 -29.62
CA PRO A 84 17.90 -28.27 -30.03
C PRO A 84 18.30 -27.17 -29.04
N ASP A 85 17.37 -26.76 -28.18
CA ASP A 85 17.53 -25.71 -27.17
C ASP A 85 18.11 -26.21 -25.82
N ASN A 86 18.70 -27.43 -25.81
CA ASN A 86 19.16 -28.13 -24.61
C ASN A 86 18.05 -28.50 -23.60
N SER A 87 16.78 -28.31 -23.91
CA SER A 87 15.69 -28.89 -23.12
C SER A 87 15.49 -30.38 -23.52
N THR A 88 14.84 -31.12 -22.62
CA THR A 88 14.54 -32.54 -22.86
C THR A 88 13.02 -32.71 -22.73
N ARG A 89 12.38 -33.11 -23.83
CA ARG A 89 10.98 -33.49 -23.81
C ARG A 89 10.83 -34.91 -23.33
N VAL A 90 10.01 -35.12 -22.34
CA VAL A 90 9.79 -36.42 -21.72
C VAL A 90 8.31 -36.78 -21.82
N VAL A 91 8.04 -38.00 -22.25
CA VAL A 91 6.72 -38.63 -22.22
C VAL A 91 6.71 -39.63 -21.06
N ILE A 92 5.79 -39.50 -20.17
CA ILE A 92 5.67 -40.30 -18.95
C ILE A 92 4.26 -40.86 -18.80
N GLU A 93 4.21 -42.05 -18.18
CA GLU A 93 2.96 -42.68 -17.76
C GLU A 93 2.93 -42.81 -16.24
N GLY A 94 1.98 -42.18 -15.57
CA GLY A 94 1.77 -42.33 -14.13
C GLY A 94 1.39 -43.77 -13.79
N LYS A 95 2.02 -44.36 -12.77
CA LYS A 95 1.74 -45.75 -12.37
C LYS A 95 0.91 -45.82 -11.13
N PHE A 96 1.35 -45.28 -10.02
CA PHE A 96 0.66 -45.30 -8.73
C PHE A 96 1.11 -44.12 -7.85
N ARG A 97 0.28 -43.75 -6.88
CA ARG A 97 0.60 -42.75 -5.86
C ARG A 97 1.68 -43.26 -4.92
N ALA A 98 2.50 -42.35 -4.45
CA ALA A 98 3.47 -42.64 -3.41
C ALA A 98 3.73 -41.37 -2.57
N GLY A 99 4.19 -41.57 -1.33
CA GLY A 99 4.60 -40.50 -0.43
C GLY A 99 6.11 -40.54 -0.19
N ILE A 100 6.72 -39.38 -0.01
CA ILE A 100 8.11 -39.26 0.38
C ILE A 100 8.24 -39.64 1.86
N VAL A 101 9.10 -40.61 2.17
CA VAL A 101 9.42 -41.00 3.54
C VAL A 101 10.74 -40.37 3.97
N THR A 102 11.80 -40.60 3.20
CA THR A 102 13.13 -40.09 3.50
C THR A 102 13.77 -39.46 2.27
N PRO A 103 14.15 -38.17 2.33
CA PRO A 103 14.95 -37.56 1.28
C PRO A 103 16.37 -38.10 1.34
N VAL A 104 16.92 -38.52 0.20
CA VAL A 104 18.29 -39.01 0.06
C VAL A 104 19.09 -37.99 -0.74
N PHE A 105 20.14 -37.48 -0.16
CA PHE A 105 20.99 -36.49 -0.80
C PHE A 105 22.06 -37.18 -1.70
N ASP A 106 21.86 -37.06 -2.99
CA ASP A 106 22.88 -37.36 -3.98
C ASP A 106 23.40 -36.04 -4.61
N LYS A 107 24.72 -36.00 -4.90
CA LYS A 107 25.36 -34.81 -5.48
C LYS A 107 24.83 -34.43 -6.87
N ASN A 108 24.23 -35.35 -7.61
CA ASN A 108 23.87 -35.19 -9.00
C ASN A 108 22.36 -35.03 -9.27
N CYS A 109 21.50 -35.60 -8.46
CA CYS A 109 20.02 -35.47 -8.60
C CYS A 109 19.33 -35.62 -7.26
N LEU A 110 18.09 -35.20 -7.21
CA LEU A 110 17.22 -35.40 -6.03
C LEU A 110 16.78 -36.86 -6.01
N MET A 111 16.95 -37.55 -4.89
CA MET A 111 16.53 -38.90 -4.65
C MET A 111 15.66 -38.96 -3.40
N ALA A 112 14.68 -39.84 -3.36
CA ALA A 112 13.90 -40.09 -2.16
C ALA A 112 13.50 -41.57 -2.05
N GLU A 113 13.41 -42.05 -0.81
CA GLU A 113 12.68 -43.26 -0.51
C GLU A 113 11.19 -42.93 -0.46
N VAL A 114 10.44 -43.65 -1.30
CA VAL A 114 9.00 -43.43 -1.43
C VAL A 114 8.22 -44.68 -1.01
N GLU A 115 7.14 -44.47 -0.31
CA GLU A 115 6.18 -45.51 0.07
C GLU A 115 5.04 -45.54 -0.94
N PRO A 116 4.78 -46.68 -1.62
CA PRO A 116 3.67 -46.79 -2.56
C PRO A 116 2.32 -46.82 -1.87
N TYR A 117 1.38 -46.06 -2.41
CA TYR A 117 -0.03 -46.04 -1.97
C TYR A 117 -0.93 -46.59 -3.08
N PRO A 118 -0.97 -47.95 -3.28
CA PRO A 118 -1.83 -48.58 -4.28
C PRO A 118 -3.28 -48.44 -3.89
N ASP A 119 -4.13 -48.15 -4.85
CA ASP A 119 -5.56 -48.15 -4.67
C ASP A 119 -6.06 -49.57 -4.29
N LYS A 120 -6.83 -49.66 -3.19
CA LYS A 120 -7.36 -50.91 -2.72
C LYS A 120 -8.44 -51.42 -3.67
N LYS A 121 -8.39 -52.70 -4.00
CA LYS A 121 -9.45 -53.37 -4.80
C LYS A 121 -10.60 -53.79 -3.88
N PHE A 122 -11.73 -53.09 -3.99
CA PHE A 122 -12.94 -53.44 -3.24
C PHE A 122 -14.09 -53.83 -4.16
N LYS A 123 -15.08 -54.62 -3.62
CA LYS A 123 -16.40 -54.66 -4.23
C LYS A 123 -17.12 -53.38 -3.88
N HIS A 124 -17.64 -52.68 -4.89
CA HIS A 124 -18.33 -51.41 -4.69
C HIS A 124 -19.50 -51.55 -3.73
N THR A 125 -19.59 -50.67 -2.75
CA THR A 125 -20.76 -50.49 -1.90
C THR A 125 -21.89 -49.78 -2.68
N SER A 126 -23.10 -49.83 -2.20
CA SER A 126 -24.22 -49.10 -2.81
C SER A 126 -24.00 -47.60 -2.77
N GLU A 127 -23.34 -47.10 -1.74
CA GLU A 127 -22.95 -45.71 -1.55
C GLU A 127 -21.94 -45.23 -2.62
N GLN A 128 -20.88 -46.00 -2.82
CA GLN A 128 -19.88 -45.73 -3.86
C GLN A 128 -20.47 -45.73 -5.28
N LEU A 129 -21.39 -46.65 -5.56
CA LEU A 129 -22.09 -46.65 -6.84
C LEU A 129 -22.99 -45.42 -7.00
N GLY A 130 -23.61 -44.97 -5.90
CA GLY A 130 -24.40 -43.73 -5.87
C GLY A 130 -23.52 -42.49 -6.17
N LEU A 131 -22.39 -42.40 -5.48
CA LEU A 131 -21.44 -41.30 -5.66
C LEU A 131 -20.84 -41.27 -7.08
N MET A 132 -20.46 -42.43 -7.63
CA MET A 132 -19.98 -42.50 -9.03
C MET A 132 -21.03 -42.02 -10.03
N ARG A 133 -22.32 -42.29 -9.77
CA ARG A 133 -23.40 -41.76 -10.63
C ARG A 133 -23.57 -40.27 -10.48
N ALA A 134 -23.50 -39.74 -9.26
CA ALA A 134 -23.60 -38.33 -8.99
C ALA A 134 -22.46 -37.54 -9.69
N VAL A 135 -21.22 -38.03 -9.57
CA VAL A 135 -20.06 -37.43 -10.23
C VAL A 135 -20.18 -37.44 -11.75
N ARG A 136 -20.64 -38.54 -12.35
CA ARG A 136 -20.86 -38.61 -13.80
C ARG A 136 -21.92 -37.63 -14.26
N LEU A 137 -23.03 -37.52 -13.52
CA LEU A 137 -24.08 -36.55 -13.82
C LEU A 137 -23.56 -35.13 -13.74
N GLU A 138 -22.80 -34.82 -12.70
CA GLU A 138 -22.23 -33.48 -12.55
C GLU A 138 -21.15 -33.19 -13.59
N PHE A 139 -20.36 -34.19 -13.97
CA PHE A 139 -19.42 -34.05 -15.09
C PHE A 139 -20.16 -33.79 -16.43
N GLU A 140 -21.32 -34.40 -16.67
CA GLU A 140 -22.16 -34.09 -17.83
C GLU A 140 -22.66 -32.62 -17.79
N ASN A 141 -23.01 -32.11 -16.60
CA ASN A 141 -23.37 -30.70 -16.43
C ASN A 141 -22.18 -29.76 -16.69
N TYR A 142 -21.01 -30.11 -16.16
CA TYR A 142 -19.77 -29.38 -16.43
C TYR A 142 -19.49 -29.28 -17.94
N VAL A 143 -19.61 -30.40 -18.67
CA VAL A 143 -19.36 -30.46 -20.14
C VAL A 143 -20.32 -29.52 -20.92
N LYS A 144 -21.55 -29.27 -20.44
CA LYS A 144 -22.51 -28.35 -21.10
C LYS A 144 -22.10 -26.89 -21.00
N VAL A 145 -21.32 -26.54 -19.96
CA VAL A 145 -20.90 -25.15 -19.71
C VAL A 145 -19.44 -24.92 -20.05
N ALA A 146 -18.61 -25.94 -19.95
CA ALA A 146 -17.17 -25.87 -20.22
C ALA A 146 -16.85 -25.69 -21.72
N PRO A 147 -15.77 -24.94 -22.06
CA PRO A 147 -15.36 -24.80 -23.45
C PRO A 147 -14.80 -26.12 -23.99
N ARG A 148 -15.48 -26.74 -24.95
CA ARG A 148 -15.08 -27.91 -25.78
C ARG A 148 -14.29 -29.02 -25.05
N VAL A 149 -14.99 -29.86 -24.34
CA VAL A 149 -14.42 -31.11 -23.82
C VAL A 149 -14.43 -32.17 -24.95
N PRO A 150 -13.30 -32.82 -25.28
CA PRO A 150 -13.25 -33.89 -26.30
C PRO A 150 -14.16 -35.08 -25.96
N ASN A 151 -14.81 -35.64 -26.99
CA ASN A 151 -15.74 -36.71 -26.82
C ASN A 151 -15.13 -38.01 -26.25
N ASP A 152 -13.85 -38.26 -26.52
CA ASP A 152 -13.09 -39.40 -25.99
C ASP A 152 -12.97 -39.36 -24.45
N ILE A 153 -12.89 -38.19 -23.85
CA ILE A 153 -12.89 -38.00 -22.40
C ILE A 153 -14.25 -38.41 -21.82
N ILE A 154 -15.33 -37.96 -22.45
CA ILE A 154 -16.69 -38.28 -22.02
C ILE A 154 -16.93 -39.81 -22.03
N PHE A 155 -16.51 -40.49 -23.10
CA PHE A 155 -16.62 -41.93 -23.22
C PHE A 155 -15.79 -42.68 -22.16
N LYS A 156 -14.59 -42.17 -21.87
CA LYS A 156 -13.73 -42.78 -20.87
C LYS A 156 -14.27 -42.61 -19.46
N VAL A 157 -14.78 -41.43 -19.11
CA VAL A 157 -15.48 -41.17 -17.81
C VAL A 157 -16.63 -42.14 -17.61
N ALA A 158 -17.44 -42.41 -18.65
CA ALA A 158 -18.54 -43.37 -18.59
C ALA A 158 -18.05 -44.81 -18.36
N SER A 159 -16.84 -45.16 -18.85
CA SER A 159 -16.28 -46.53 -18.79
C SER A 159 -15.43 -46.81 -17.53
N CYS A 160 -15.05 -45.82 -16.72
CA CYS A 160 -14.30 -46.02 -15.48
C CYS A 160 -15.03 -46.94 -14.51
N LYS A 161 -14.29 -47.89 -13.93
CA LYS A 161 -14.90 -48.95 -13.11
C LYS A 161 -14.71 -48.80 -11.61
N SER A 162 -13.81 -47.93 -11.15
CA SER A 162 -13.53 -47.66 -9.73
C SER A 162 -13.66 -46.18 -9.39
N CYS A 163 -13.97 -45.88 -8.12
CA CYS A 163 -14.06 -44.50 -7.61
C CYS A 163 -12.76 -43.73 -7.82
N GLY A 164 -11.62 -44.37 -7.50
CA GLY A 164 -10.30 -43.72 -7.63
C GLY A 164 -9.93 -43.44 -9.09
N GLU A 165 -10.18 -44.39 -10.02
CA GLU A 165 -9.93 -44.21 -11.45
C GLU A 165 -10.82 -43.09 -12.04
N LEU A 166 -12.07 -43.00 -11.61
CA LEU A 166 -12.98 -41.96 -12.05
C LEU A 166 -12.56 -40.60 -11.56
N ALA A 167 -12.20 -40.50 -10.28
CA ALA A 167 -11.72 -39.25 -9.68
C ALA A 167 -10.44 -38.74 -10.36
N ASP A 168 -9.45 -39.60 -10.52
CA ASP A 168 -8.18 -39.29 -11.11
C ASP A 168 -8.31 -38.86 -12.58
N TYR A 169 -9.11 -39.58 -13.34
CA TYR A 169 -9.28 -39.28 -14.77
C TYR A 169 -10.03 -37.98 -15.00
N ILE A 170 -11.04 -37.67 -14.21
CA ILE A 170 -11.75 -36.38 -14.31
C ILE A 170 -10.81 -35.25 -13.88
N ALA A 171 -10.14 -35.36 -12.72
CA ALA A 171 -9.24 -34.34 -12.21
C ALA A 171 -8.08 -34.01 -13.17
N ASP A 172 -7.59 -35.02 -13.90
CA ASP A 172 -6.54 -34.80 -14.91
C ASP A 172 -7.04 -33.98 -16.10
N ASN A 173 -8.30 -34.18 -16.53
CA ASN A 173 -8.84 -33.67 -17.78
C ASN A 173 -9.71 -32.42 -17.65
N ILE A 174 -10.03 -31.97 -16.44
CA ILE A 174 -10.73 -30.68 -16.21
C ILE A 174 -9.73 -29.56 -15.93
N VAL A 175 -10.17 -28.32 -16.16
CA VAL A 175 -9.36 -27.12 -15.91
C VAL A 175 -9.45 -26.77 -14.43
N LEU A 176 -8.44 -27.12 -13.68
CA LEU A 176 -8.29 -26.77 -12.26
C LEU A 176 -6.90 -26.19 -12.03
N ASP A 177 -6.78 -25.38 -11.00
CA ASP A 177 -5.47 -24.97 -10.53
C ASP A 177 -4.68 -26.18 -10.00
N TYR A 178 -3.35 -26.07 -9.97
CA TYR A 178 -2.50 -27.19 -9.54
C TYR A 178 -2.63 -27.49 -8.04
N GLN A 179 -3.10 -26.56 -7.23
CA GLN A 179 -3.30 -26.75 -5.78
C GLN A 179 -4.53 -27.62 -5.55
N ALA A 180 -5.64 -27.33 -6.23
CA ALA A 180 -6.84 -28.17 -6.20
C ALA A 180 -6.56 -29.59 -6.72
N LYS A 181 -5.81 -29.71 -7.84
CA LYS A 181 -5.37 -31.03 -8.34
C LYS A 181 -4.51 -31.79 -7.33
N GLN A 182 -3.62 -31.08 -6.63
CA GLN A 182 -2.76 -31.68 -5.61
C GLN A 182 -3.56 -32.18 -4.41
N THR A 183 -4.55 -31.43 -3.95
CA THR A 183 -5.45 -31.85 -2.85
C THR A 183 -6.16 -33.17 -3.19
N ILE A 184 -6.66 -33.30 -4.43
CA ILE A 184 -7.27 -34.57 -4.91
C ILE A 184 -6.23 -35.70 -4.97
N LEU A 185 -4.99 -35.39 -5.35
CA LEU A 185 -3.91 -36.39 -5.39
C LEU A 185 -3.52 -36.89 -4.00
N GLU A 186 -3.54 -36.03 -2.99
CA GLU A 186 -3.15 -36.33 -1.61
C GLU A 186 -4.17 -37.21 -0.88
N GLU A 187 -5.46 -37.16 -1.27
CA GLU A 187 -6.47 -38.00 -0.66
C GLU A 187 -6.30 -39.48 -1.09
N LEU A 188 -6.05 -40.34 -0.10
CA LEU A 188 -5.75 -41.73 -0.33
C LEU A 188 -7.02 -42.60 -0.33
N ASP A 189 -8.10 -42.20 0.39
CA ASP A 189 -9.36 -42.91 0.31
C ASP A 189 -10.07 -42.60 -1.00
N GLN A 190 -10.42 -43.64 -1.74
CA GLN A 190 -11.02 -43.50 -3.06
C GLN A 190 -12.42 -42.89 -3.03
N THR A 191 -13.15 -43.09 -1.93
CA THR A 191 -14.51 -42.57 -1.77
C THR A 191 -14.49 -41.10 -1.41
N GLU A 192 -13.67 -40.73 -0.43
CA GLU A 192 -13.46 -39.33 -0.02
C GLU A 192 -12.89 -38.50 -1.19
N ARG A 193 -11.95 -39.04 -1.94
CA ARG A 193 -11.38 -38.42 -3.14
C ARG A 193 -12.47 -38.12 -4.18
N LEU A 194 -13.38 -39.07 -4.41
CA LEU A 194 -14.45 -38.89 -5.37
C LEU A 194 -15.48 -37.86 -4.89
N ASP A 195 -15.73 -37.82 -3.59
CA ASP A 195 -16.64 -36.87 -2.96
C ASP A 195 -16.06 -35.43 -3.03
N MET A 196 -14.79 -35.27 -2.68
CA MET A 196 -14.08 -34.00 -2.87
C MET A 196 -14.13 -33.52 -4.33
N LEU A 197 -13.96 -34.43 -5.29
CA LEU A 197 -14.05 -34.06 -6.70
C LEU A 197 -15.49 -33.65 -7.08
N LEU A 198 -16.51 -34.22 -6.49
CA LEU A 198 -17.91 -33.85 -6.72
C LEU A 198 -18.14 -32.40 -6.29
N ASP A 199 -17.66 -32.01 -5.10
CA ASP A 199 -17.76 -30.64 -4.60
C ASP A 199 -17.03 -29.63 -5.50
N ILE A 200 -15.85 -30.01 -5.94
CA ILE A 200 -15.07 -29.17 -6.88
C ILE A 200 -15.82 -29.01 -8.21
N LEU A 201 -16.37 -30.11 -8.76
CA LEU A 201 -17.13 -30.08 -10.02
C LEU A 201 -18.38 -29.20 -9.92
N ILE A 202 -19.11 -29.28 -8.81
CA ILE A 202 -20.30 -28.45 -8.58
C ILE A 202 -19.92 -26.97 -8.58
N ASN A 203 -18.84 -26.64 -7.86
CA ASN A 203 -18.37 -25.28 -7.76
C ASN A 203 -17.88 -24.73 -9.12
N GLU A 204 -17.07 -25.50 -9.84
CA GLU A 204 -16.58 -25.13 -11.18
C GLU A 204 -17.72 -25.01 -12.20
N THR A 205 -18.69 -25.92 -12.17
CA THR A 205 -19.88 -25.85 -13.04
C THR A 205 -20.65 -24.56 -12.77
N TYR A 206 -20.79 -24.18 -11.50
CA TYR A 206 -21.48 -22.95 -11.11
C TYR A 206 -20.74 -21.70 -11.60
N ILE A 207 -19.41 -21.63 -11.40
CA ILE A 207 -18.57 -20.52 -11.87
C ILE A 207 -18.67 -20.36 -13.39
N LEU A 208 -18.48 -21.45 -14.13
CA LEU A 208 -18.56 -21.44 -15.61
C LEU A 208 -19.97 -21.06 -16.11
N SER A 209 -21.03 -21.42 -15.38
CA SER A 209 -22.39 -21.01 -15.72
C SER A 209 -22.59 -19.50 -15.61
N ILE A 210 -22.04 -18.88 -14.55
CA ILE A 210 -22.05 -17.42 -14.36
C ILE A 210 -21.25 -16.72 -15.47
N GLU A 211 -20.06 -17.24 -15.78
CA GLU A 211 -19.23 -16.68 -16.86
C GLU A 211 -19.97 -16.70 -18.21
N LYS A 212 -20.62 -17.81 -18.52
CA LYS A 212 -21.43 -17.99 -19.73
C LYS A 212 -22.59 -16.99 -19.79
N ASP A 213 -23.28 -16.78 -18.67
CA ASP A 213 -24.38 -15.81 -18.56
C ASP A 213 -23.90 -14.37 -18.75
N ILE A 214 -22.73 -14.05 -18.18
CA ILE A 214 -22.11 -12.72 -18.37
C ILE A 214 -21.75 -12.50 -19.84
N VAL A 215 -21.12 -13.49 -20.48
CA VAL A 215 -20.74 -13.41 -21.91
C VAL A 215 -21.99 -13.33 -22.78
N GLN A 216 -23.05 -14.07 -22.46
CA GLN A 216 -24.31 -14.00 -23.21
C GLN A 216 -24.95 -12.62 -23.07
N LYS A 217 -25.06 -12.07 -21.86
CA LYS A 217 -25.58 -10.71 -21.63
C LYS A 217 -24.77 -9.63 -22.34
N ALA A 218 -23.44 -9.84 -22.42
CA ALA A 218 -22.59 -8.92 -23.17
C ALA A 218 -22.85 -9.01 -24.68
N ARG A 219 -23.06 -10.22 -25.23
CA ARG A 219 -23.43 -10.42 -26.64
C ARG A 219 -24.80 -9.83 -26.96
N ASP A 220 -25.78 -10.08 -26.09
CA ASP A 220 -27.14 -9.56 -26.27
C ASP A 220 -27.14 -8.01 -26.31
N ARG A 221 -26.33 -7.36 -25.45
CA ARG A 221 -26.14 -5.90 -25.50
C ARG A 221 -25.43 -5.41 -26.76
N ILE A 222 -24.47 -6.19 -27.27
CA ILE A 222 -23.78 -5.85 -28.52
C ILE A 222 -24.75 -5.97 -29.69
N GLU A 223 -25.56 -7.05 -29.73
CA GLU A 223 -26.58 -7.25 -30.78
C GLU A 223 -27.68 -6.17 -30.72
N GLU A 224 -28.11 -5.79 -29.50
CA GLU A 224 -29.08 -4.69 -29.32
C GLU A 224 -28.53 -3.36 -29.81
N ASN A 225 -27.23 -3.07 -29.44
CA ASN A 225 -26.54 -1.87 -29.93
C ASN A 225 -26.33 -1.90 -31.46
N GLN A 226 -26.03 -3.07 -32.05
CA GLN A 226 -25.90 -3.22 -33.51
C GLN A 226 -27.26 -3.04 -34.21
N ARG A 227 -28.34 -3.55 -33.61
CA ARG A 227 -29.71 -3.38 -34.13
C ARG A 227 -30.16 -1.93 -34.04
N ASP A 228 -29.85 -1.25 -32.92
CA ASP A 228 -30.10 0.19 -32.77
C ASP A 228 -29.31 1.02 -33.78
N TYR A 229 -28.03 0.64 -34.00
CA TYR A 229 -27.20 1.27 -35.01
C TYR A 229 -27.80 1.06 -36.42
N PHE A 230 -28.21 -0.18 -36.74
CA PHE A 230 -28.81 -0.50 -38.04
C PHE A 230 -30.16 0.22 -38.24
N LEU A 231 -30.99 0.32 -37.21
CA LEU A 231 -32.23 1.09 -37.25
C LEU A 231 -31.99 2.60 -37.39
N ARG A 232 -30.94 3.13 -36.76
CA ARG A 232 -30.53 4.53 -36.93
C ARG A 232 -30.01 4.78 -38.37
N GLU A 233 -29.26 3.82 -38.91
CA GLU A 233 -28.75 3.91 -40.27
C GLU A 233 -29.90 3.80 -41.31
N GLN A 234 -30.88 2.91 -41.10
CA GLN A 234 -32.08 2.85 -41.91
C GLN A 234 -32.91 4.15 -41.80
N LYS A 235 -33.07 4.69 -40.59
CA LYS A 235 -33.73 5.98 -40.40
C LYS A 235 -33.02 7.08 -41.17
N LYS A 236 -31.70 7.09 -41.16
CA LYS A 236 -30.87 8.06 -41.86
C LYS A 236 -30.97 7.97 -43.38
N ILE A 237 -30.99 6.75 -43.94
CA ILE A 237 -31.21 6.53 -45.37
C ILE A 237 -32.62 7.03 -45.77
N ILE A 238 -33.63 6.86 -44.91
CA ILE A 238 -34.97 7.34 -45.12
C ILE A 238 -35.03 8.88 -45.03
N GLU A 239 -34.28 9.48 -44.08
CA GLU A 239 -34.16 10.94 -43.94
C GLU A 239 -33.38 11.55 -45.12
N GLU A 240 -32.34 10.86 -45.63
CA GLU A 240 -31.63 11.25 -46.86
C GLU A 240 -32.54 11.18 -48.12
N GLU A 241 -33.39 10.16 -48.26
CA GLU A 241 -34.37 10.05 -49.35
C GLU A 241 -35.52 11.06 -49.23
N LEU A 242 -35.82 11.54 -48.00
CA LEU A 242 -36.83 12.56 -47.73
C LEU A 242 -36.31 14.00 -47.85
N GLY A 243 -35.00 14.20 -48.03
CA GLY A 243 -34.38 15.51 -48.23
C GLY A 243 -34.28 16.38 -46.98
N GLU A 244 -34.29 15.79 -45.77
CA GLU A 244 -34.02 16.48 -44.51
C GLU A 244 -32.51 16.52 -44.23
N ASP A 245 -31.96 17.71 -44.14
CA ASP A 245 -30.61 18.19 -44.04
C ASP A 245 -29.60 17.39 -43.16
N ASP A 246 -28.96 16.37 -43.71
CA ASP A 246 -27.65 15.91 -43.20
C ASP A 246 -26.58 16.07 -44.32
N ASN A 247 -26.36 17.31 -44.70
CA ASN A 247 -25.33 17.67 -45.67
C ASN A 247 -23.96 17.74 -44.94
N PRO A 248 -22.96 16.90 -45.26
CA PRO A 248 -21.62 17.00 -44.69
C PRO A 248 -21.01 18.39 -44.78
N SER A 249 -21.44 19.17 -45.76
CA SER A 249 -21.06 20.56 -45.88
C SER A 249 -21.65 21.45 -44.81
N ALA A 250 -22.93 21.29 -44.46
CA ALA A 250 -23.56 22.09 -43.41
C ALA A 250 -22.96 21.80 -42.03
N GLU A 251 -22.66 20.53 -41.74
CA GLU A 251 -21.97 20.13 -40.51
C GLU A 251 -20.57 20.75 -40.40
N ALA A 252 -19.78 20.66 -41.48
CA ALA A 252 -18.43 21.23 -41.51
C ALA A 252 -18.43 22.77 -41.46
N GLU A 253 -19.44 23.42 -42.03
CA GLU A 253 -19.68 24.86 -41.93
C GLU A 253 -20.01 25.27 -40.49
N SER A 254 -20.87 24.50 -39.80
CA SER A 254 -21.18 24.71 -38.39
C SER A 254 -19.95 24.63 -37.51
N TYR A 255 -19.05 23.63 -37.76
CA TYR A 255 -17.76 23.57 -37.06
C TYR A 255 -16.88 24.77 -37.39
N ALA A 256 -16.83 25.21 -38.62
CA ALA A 256 -16.03 26.36 -39.00
C ALA A 256 -16.52 27.67 -38.34
N GLU A 257 -17.85 27.88 -38.25
CA GLU A 257 -18.43 29.03 -37.56
C GLU A 257 -18.07 28.99 -36.05
N ARG A 258 -18.16 27.84 -35.42
CA ARG A 258 -17.74 27.67 -34.02
C ARG A 258 -16.23 27.98 -33.83
N ILE A 259 -15.37 27.56 -34.77
CA ILE A 259 -13.93 27.87 -34.72
C ILE A 259 -13.67 29.38 -34.75
N TYR A 260 -14.31 30.11 -35.67
CA TYR A 260 -14.19 31.57 -35.79
C TYR A 260 -14.70 32.31 -34.55
N THR A 261 -15.73 31.81 -33.88
CA THR A 261 -16.25 32.43 -32.68
C THR A 261 -15.35 32.26 -31.46
N LEU A 262 -14.42 31.27 -31.44
CA LEU A 262 -13.52 31.04 -30.35
C LEU A 262 -12.35 32.04 -30.26
N GLY A 263 -12.05 32.81 -31.36
CA GLY A 263 -10.96 33.80 -31.38
C GLY A 263 -9.60 33.17 -31.10
N LEU A 264 -9.28 32.09 -31.79
CA LEU A 264 -8.03 31.38 -31.69
C LEU A 264 -6.90 32.11 -32.46
N SER A 265 -5.67 31.65 -32.32
CA SER A 265 -4.57 32.14 -33.14
C SER A 265 -4.78 31.71 -34.60
N GLU A 266 -4.32 32.53 -35.56
CA GLU A 266 -4.47 32.25 -37.01
C GLU A 266 -3.88 30.89 -37.41
N GLU A 267 -2.78 30.47 -36.74
CA GLU A 267 -2.17 29.14 -36.96
C GLU A 267 -3.12 28.03 -36.54
N THR A 268 -3.73 28.14 -35.36
CA THR A 268 -4.67 27.18 -34.78
C THR A 268 -5.95 27.10 -35.60
N GLU A 269 -6.52 28.25 -35.96
CA GLU A 269 -7.69 28.31 -36.83
C GLU A 269 -7.44 27.59 -38.17
N ASN A 270 -6.31 27.87 -38.82
CA ASN A 270 -5.94 27.22 -40.07
C ASN A 270 -5.78 25.70 -39.97
N ILE A 271 -5.28 25.19 -38.83
CA ILE A 271 -5.19 23.75 -38.57
C ILE A 271 -6.60 23.13 -38.50
N LEU A 272 -7.48 23.74 -37.69
CA LEU A 272 -8.83 23.23 -37.46
C LEU A 272 -9.69 23.33 -38.73
N ILE A 273 -9.60 24.41 -39.49
CA ILE A 273 -10.31 24.57 -40.78
C ILE A 273 -9.85 23.53 -41.81
N LYS A 274 -8.56 23.13 -41.79
CA LYS A 274 -8.11 22.02 -42.64
C LYS A 274 -8.77 20.69 -42.23
N GLU A 275 -8.97 20.43 -40.98
CA GLU A 275 -9.69 19.24 -40.50
C GLU A 275 -11.18 19.30 -40.91
N CYS A 276 -11.84 20.46 -40.79
CA CYS A 276 -13.20 20.65 -41.32
C CYS A 276 -13.29 20.38 -42.83
N LYS A 277 -12.31 20.88 -43.62
CA LYS A 277 -12.24 20.62 -45.08
C LYS A 277 -12.00 19.14 -45.39
N LYS A 278 -11.31 18.39 -44.55
CA LYS A 278 -11.19 16.93 -44.70
C LYS A 278 -12.54 16.25 -44.42
N LEU A 279 -13.24 16.67 -43.33
CA LEU A 279 -14.55 16.14 -42.98
C LEU A 279 -15.53 16.30 -44.13
N MET A 280 -15.58 17.46 -44.80
CA MET A 280 -16.42 17.72 -46.00
C MET A 280 -16.17 16.75 -47.15
N ARG A 281 -14.95 16.21 -47.29
CA ARG A 281 -14.58 15.32 -48.41
C ARG A 281 -14.78 13.84 -48.11
N MET A 282 -15.10 13.50 -46.85
CA MET A 282 -15.26 12.12 -46.41
C MET A 282 -16.71 11.66 -46.51
N PRO A 283 -16.95 10.37 -46.86
CA PRO A 283 -18.28 9.80 -46.77
C PRO A 283 -18.83 9.91 -45.34
N TYR A 284 -20.07 10.31 -45.20
CA TYR A 284 -20.73 10.63 -43.90
C TYR A 284 -20.60 9.52 -42.87
N GLY A 285 -20.70 8.26 -43.21
CA GLY A 285 -20.63 7.09 -42.31
C GLY A 285 -19.23 6.49 -42.15
N SER A 286 -18.16 7.15 -42.62
CA SER A 286 -16.85 6.58 -42.52
C SER A 286 -16.31 6.65 -41.07
N GLN A 287 -15.56 5.62 -40.66
CA GLN A 287 -14.94 5.57 -39.36
C GLN A 287 -13.95 6.74 -39.14
N GLU A 288 -13.28 7.18 -40.23
CA GLU A 288 -12.37 8.32 -40.19
C GLU A 288 -13.11 9.64 -39.94
N ALA A 289 -14.31 9.82 -40.54
CA ALA A 289 -15.13 11.00 -40.26
C ALA A 289 -15.58 11.05 -38.79
N SER A 290 -15.93 9.92 -38.20
CA SER A 290 -16.26 9.84 -36.75
C SER A 290 -15.08 10.25 -35.86
N VAL A 291 -13.85 9.86 -36.21
CA VAL A 291 -12.64 10.27 -35.48
C VAL A 291 -12.42 11.78 -35.60
N ILE A 292 -12.62 12.37 -36.78
CA ILE A 292 -12.46 13.82 -36.96
C ILE A 292 -13.54 14.59 -36.19
N ARG A 293 -14.81 14.12 -36.21
CA ARG A 293 -15.89 14.72 -35.41
C ARG A 293 -15.54 14.73 -33.93
N THR A 294 -15.20 13.57 -33.38
CA THR A 294 -14.82 13.45 -31.97
C THR A 294 -13.64 14.36 -31.63
N TYR A 295 -12.67 14.49 -32.53
CA TYR A 295 -11.55 15.41 -32.38
C TYR A 295 -12.00 16.87 -32.35
N LEU A 296 -12.78 17.31 -33.34
CA LEU A 296 -13.30 18.66 -33.42
C LEU A 296 -14.17 19.02 -32.21
N ASP A 297 -15.07 18.14 -31.83
CA ASP A 297 -15.89 18.32 -30.62
C ASP A 297 -15.01 18.49 -29.36
N THR A 298 -14.01 17.62 -29.18
CA THR A 298 -13.10 17.69 -28.04
C THR A 298 -12.33 19.01 -28.03
N VAL A 299 -11.79 19.45 -29.15
CA VAL A 299 -11.01 20.69 -29.27
C VAL A 299 -11.88 21.93 -29.09
N LEU A 300 -13.08 21.93 -29.63
CA LEU A 300 -14.02 23.07 -29.56
C LEU A 300 -14.65 23.20 -28.14
N ASP A 301 -14.73 22.12 -27.39
CA ASP A 301 -15.20 22.14 -26.02
C ASP A 301 -14.14 22.62 -25.02
N LEU A 302 -12.90 22.81 -25.46
CA LEU A 302 -11.87 23.39 -24.61
C LEU A 302 -12.10 24.88 -24.37
N PRO A 303 -11.88 25.36 -23.15
CA PRO A 303 -12.10 26.75 -22.76
C PRO A 303 -10.93 27.65 -23.19
N TRP A 304 -10.70 27.81 -24.50
CA TRP A 304 -9.56 28.56 -25.05
C TRP A 304 -9.45 30.00 -24.51
N ASN A 305 -10.53 30.76 -24.53
CA ASN A 305 -10.59 32.17 -24.14
C ASN A 305 -11.54 32.41 -22.95
N THR A 306 -12.01 31.34 -22.29
CA THR A 306 -12.96 31.46 -21.19
C THR A 306 -12.23 31.45 -19.86
N ALA A 307 -12.05 32.61 -19.24
CA ALA A 307 -11.42 32.75 -17.94
C ALA A 307 -12.41 33.08 -16.83
N THR A 308 -12.20 32.55 -15.65
CA THR A 308 -12.90 32.98 -14.43
C THR A 308 -12.27 34.25 -13.89
N LYS A 309 -13.07 35.19 -13.41
CA LYS A 309 -12.56 36.43 -12.79
C LYS A 309 -12.02 36.15 -11.39
N ASP A 310 -10.74 36.40 -11.20
CA ASP A 310 -10.08 36.23 -9.90
C ASP A 310 -10.62 37.22 -8.88
N LYS A 311 -11.10 36.68 -7.75
CA LYS A 311 -11.58 37.45 -6.61
C LYS A 311 -10.62 37.40 -5.44
N ILE A 312 -9.32 37.55 -5.70
CA ILE A 312 -8.30 37.46 -4.66
C ILE A 312 -8.44 38.64 -3.68
N SER A 313 -8.95 38.34 -2.51
CA SER A 313 -9.01 39.26 -1.37
C SER A 313 -8.46 38.54 -0.14
N VAL A 314 -7.37 39.06 0.39
CA VAL A 314 -6.66 38.51 1.57
C VAL A 314 -7.64 38.27 2.73
N THR A 315 -8.54 39.19 2.97
CA THR A 315 -9.53 39.08 4.04
C THR A 315 -10.58 38.00 3.80
N LYS A 316 -11.01 37.80 2.54
CA LYS A 316 -11.95 36.75 2.17
C LYS A 316 -11.28 35.38 2.19
N LEU A 317 -10.04 35.32 1.69
CA LEU A 317 -9.22 34.10 1.70
C LEU A 317 -9.03 33.58 3.14
N ARG A 318 -8.62 34.46 4.06
CA ARG A 318 -8.46 34.12 5.47
C ARG A 318 -9.77 33.58 6.06
N LYS A 319 -10.90 34.26 5.83
CA LYS A 319 -12.22 33.80 6.31
C LYS A 319 -12.64 32.45 5.75
N GLU A 320 -12.40 32.20 4.47
CA GLU A 320 -12.79 30.93 3.86
C GLU A 320 -11.89 29.77 4.34
N LEU A 321 -10.58 30.00 4.49
CA LEU A 321 -9.66 29.05 5.08
C LEU A 321 -9.98 28.75 6.55
N ASP A 322 -10.35 29.76 7.34
CA ASP A 322 -10.74 29.58 8.74
C ASP A 322 -12.09 28.88 8.89
N LYS A 323 -13.00 29.09 7.94
CA LYS A 323 -14.28 28.40 7.88
C LYS A 323 -14.14 26.94 7.49
N SER A 324 -13.21 26.62 6.58
CA SER A 324 -13.06 25.27 6.01
C SER A 324 -12.12 24.38 6.82
N HIS A 325 -11.11 24.95 7.48
CA HIS A 325 -10.08 24.21 8.22
C HIS A 325 -9.85 24.80 9.60
N PHE A 326 -9.84 23.93 10.61
CA PHE A 326 -9.50 24.34 11.97
C PHE A 326 -7.98 24.32 12.16
N GLY A 327 -7.43 25.29 12.91
CA GLY A 327 -5.99 25.37 13.17
C GLY A 327 -5.18 25.78 11.91
N LEU A 328 -4.00 25.19 11.76
CA LEU A 328 -3.08 25.39 10.61
C LEU A 328 -2.68 26.86 10.37
N ALA A 329 -2.50 27.64 11.45
CA ALA A 329 -2.29 29.09 11.36
C ALA A 329 -1.08 29.47 10.51
N LYS A 330 0.09 28.86 10.74
CA LYS A 330 1.32 29.08 9.98
C LYS A 330 1.15 28.75 8.48
N ILE A 331 0.47 27.63 8.19
CA ILE A 331 0.21 27.17 6.83
C ILE A 331 -0.71 28.12 6.09
N LYS A 332 -1.80 28.56 6.75
CA LYS A 332 -2.73 29.53 6.18
C LYS A 332 -2.06 30.85 5.88
N GLU A 333 -1.20 31.32 6.78
CA GLU A 333 -0.43 32.57 6.58
C GLU A 333 0.46 32.45 5.36
N ARG A 334 1.22 31.38 5.23
CA ARG A 334 2.11 31.11 4.08
C ARG A 334 1.33 31.03 2.75
N ILE A 335 0.16 30.37 2.75
CA ILE A 335 -0.74 30.37 1.59
C ILE A 335 -1.20 31.79 1.23
N ILE A 336 -1.54 32.60 2.24
CA ILE A 336 -2.00 33.98 2.03
C ILE A 336 -0.87 34.84 1.46
N GLU A 337 0.36 34.70 1.98
CA GLU A 337 1.55 35.40 1.49
C GLU A 337 1.81 35.06 0.02
N GLN A 338 1.81 33.77 -0.34
CA GLN A 338 2.03 33.34 -1.70
C GLN A 338 0.97 33.87 -2.68
N LEU A 339 -0.29 33.80 -2.31
CA LEU A 339 -1.38 34.31 -3.14
C LEU A 339 -1.39 35.86 -3.21
N ALA A 340 -0.89 36.55 -2.19
CA ALA A 340 -0.73 38.00 -2.24
C ALA A 340 0.36 38.41 -3.21
N VAL A 341 1.48 37.68 -3.25
CA VAL A 341 2.56 37.90 -4.23
C VAL A 341 2.05 37.66 -5.66
N THR A 342 1.36 36.54 -5.90
CA THR A 342 0.74 36.25 -7.19
C THR A 342 -0.20 37.36 -7.66
N LYS A 343 -0.99 37.93 -6.74
CA LYS A 343 -1.87 39.06 -7.06
C LYS A 343 -1.11 40.36 -7.42
N LEU A 344 -0.02 40.62 -6.74
CA LEU A 344 0.79 41.84 -6.98
C LEU A 344 1.56 41.74 -8.31
N ARG A 345 2.06 40.60 -8.68
CA ARG A 345 2.75 40.36 -9.94
C ARG A 345 1.85 40.41 -11.15
N GLY A 346 0.58 40.02 -10.98
CA GLY A 346 -0.40 39.94 -12.08
C GLY A 346 -0.17 38.75 -13.04
N SER A 347 0.88 37.96 -12.81
CA SER A 347 1.21 36.74 -13.57
C SER A 347 1.37 35.56 -12.58
N GLN A 348 1.15 34.35 -13.05
CA GLN A 348 1.37 33.14 -12.27
C GLN A 348 2.78 32.56 -12.44
N ASP A 349 3.77 33.38 -12.81
CA ASP A 349 5.18 32.98 -12.83
C ASP A 349 5.62 32.53 -11.46
N GLY A 350 5.22 31.34 -11.07
CA GLY A 350 5.37 31.00 -9.72
C GLY A 350 5.65 29.56 -9.39
N GLN A 351 6.16 29.47 -8.23
CA GLN A 351 6.38 28.24 -7.51
C GLN A 351 5.07 27.47 -7.37
N ILE A 352 5.14 26.19 -7.67
CA ILE A 352 4.04 25.26 -7.50
C ILE A 352 3.90 24.96 -6.02
N ILE A 353 2.72 25.15 -5.45
CA ILE A 353 2.47 24.84 -4.05
C ILE A 353 2.35 23.32 -3.90
N CYS A 354 3.19 22.71 -3.07
CA CYS A 354 3.12 21.29 -2.71
C CYS A 354 2.73 21.13 -1.24
N PHE A 355 1.57 20.54 -0.99
CA PHE A 355 1.16 20.14 0.36
C PHE A 355 1.68 18.73 0.67
N ALA A 356 2.66 18.66 1.56
CA ALA A 356 3.26 17.42 2.00
C ALA A 356 2.78 17.03 3.41
N GLY A 357 2.75 15.74 3.74
CA GLY A 357 2.44 15.27 5.09
C GLY A 357 1.60 14.00 5.11
N PRO A 358 1.29 13.47 6.29
CA PRO A 358 0.65 12.16 6.43
C PRO A 358 -0.76 12.13 5.83
N PRO A 359 -1.30 10.94 5.55
CA PRO A 359 -2.64 10.81 4.99
C PRO A 359 -3.73 11.28 5.96
N GLY A 360 -4.74 11.96 5.40
CA GLY A 360 -5.92 12.39 6.18
C GLY A 360 -5.79 13.73 6.92
N VAL A 361 -4.69 14.47 6.74
CA VAL A 361 -4.51 15.82 7.34
C VAL A 361 -5.19 16.94 6.54
N GLY A 362 -5.85 16.65 5.43
CA GLY A 362 -6.64 17.62 4.68
C GLY A 362 -5.92 18.29 3.50
N LYS A 363 -4.80 17.76 3.01
CA LYS A 363 -4.04 18.29 1.86
C LYS A 363 -4.92 18.67 0.66
N THR A 364 -5.67 17.72 0.15
CA THR A 364 -6.56 17.92 -1.01
C THR A 364 -7.72 18.86 -0.68
N SER A 365 -8.22 18.85 0.57
CA SER A 365 -9.30 19.70 1.04
C SER A 365 -8.87 21.17 1.12
N ILE A 366 -7.65 21.46 1.59
CA ILE A 366 -7.13 22.83 1.66
C ILE A 366 -6.91 23.39 0.24
N ALA A 367 -6.42 22.57 -0.70
CA ALA A 367 -6.28 22.95 -2.09
C ALA A 367 -7.63 23.34 -2.73
N GLN A 368 -8.67 22.57 -2.48
CA GLN A 368 -10.03 22.91 -2.94
C GLN A 368 -10.57 24.19 -2.29
N SER A 369 -10.27 24.42 -1.02
CA SER A 369 -10.69 25.65 -0.31
C SER A 369 -9.97 26.90 -0.84
N ILE A 370 -8.71 26.77 -1.25
CA ILE A 370 -7.97 27.83 -1.93
C ILE A 370 -8.66 28.20 -3.26
N ALA A 371 -8.96 27.20 -4.09
CA ALA A 371 -9.64 27.43 -5.37
C ALA A 371 -10.98 28.14 -5.19
N LYS A 372 -11.77 27.71 -4.21
CA LYS A 372 -13.07 28.33 -3.86
C LYS A 372 -12.91 29.76 -3.37
N ALA A 373 -11.90 30.03 -2.54
CA ALA A 373 -11.65 31.36 -1.98
C ALA A 373 -11.20 32.36 -3.05
N ILE A 374 -10.43 31.92 -4.05
CA ILE A 374 -9.99 32.72 -5.20
C ILE A 374 -11.15 32.93 -6.19
N GLY A 375 -12.12 32.01 -6.21
CA GLY A 375 -13.26 32.01 -7.14
C GLY A 375 -12.95 31.30 -8.46
N ARG A 376 -11.90 30.47 -8.50
CA ARG A 376 -11.57 29.63 -9.64
C ARG A 376 -12.24 28.26 -9.55
N LYS A 377 -12.55 27.69 -10.69
CA LYS A 377 -12.96 26.28 -10.77
C LYS A 377 -11.78 25.38 -10.45
N SER A 378 -12.02 24.21 -9.87
CA SER A 378 -10.95 23.27 -9.54
C SER A 378 -11.24 21.87 -10.04
N GLN A 379 -10.21 21.18 -10.51
CA GLN A 379 -10.25 19.77 -10.88
C GLN A 379 -9.11 19.01 -10.17
N ARG A 380 -9.43 17.78 -9.79
CA ARG A 380 -8.46 16.88 -9.13
C ARG A 380 -8.00 15.81 -10.12
N ILE A 381 -6.71 15.66 -10.25
CA ILE A 381 -6.03 14.64 -11.05
C ILE A 381 -5.28 13.72 -10.09
N ALA A 382 -5.66 12.46 -9.99
CA ALA A 382 -4.93 11.48 -9.20
C ALA A 382 -3.73 10.96 -10.01
N LEU A 383 -2.53 11.18 -9.52
CA LEU A 383 -1.28 10.72 -10.15
C LEU A 383 -0.81 9.36 -9.60
N GLY A 384 -1.39 8.90 -8.50
CA GLY A 384 -1.04 7.59 -7.92
C GLY A 384 -1.33 6.45 -8.89
N GLY A 385 -0.26 5.72 -9.27
CA GLY A 385 -0.34 4.60 -10.20
C GLY A 385 -0.20 4.94 -11.68
N VAL A 386 0.01 6.20 -12.03
CA VAL A 386 0.35 6.63 -13.41
C VAL A 386 1.75 6.13 -13.74
N ARG A 387 1.89 5.42 -14.85
CA ARG A 387 3.15 4.83 -15.31
C ARG A 387 3.52 5.23 -16.74
N ASP A 388 2.54 5.67 -17.52
CA ASP A 388 2.69 6.02 -18.92
C ASP A 388 2.58 7.53 -19.10
N GLU A 389 3.53 8.12 -19.83
CA GLU A 389 3.51 9.53 -20.24
C GLU A 389 2.21 9.88 -20.99
N ALA A 390 1.69 8.94 -21.77
CA ALA A 390 0.46 9.12 -22.53
C ALA A 390 -0.78 9.37 -21.66
N GLU A 391 -0.79 8.95 -20.39
CA GLU A 391 -1.87 9.32 -19.47
C GLU A 391 -1.90 10.82 -19.18
N ILE A 392 -0.76 11.51 -19.22
CA ILE A 392 -0.64 12.96 -18.97
C ILE A 392 -0.83 13.74 -20.24
N ARG A 393 -0.14 13.33 -21.32
CA ARG A 393 -0.08 14.02 -22.60
C ARG A 393 -1.07 13.53 -23.65
N GLY A 394 -1.85 12.48 -23.38
CA GLY A 394 -2.75 11.87 -24.31
C GLY A 394 -2.08 10.92 -25.32
N HIS A 395 -2.89 10.20 -26.06
CA HIS A 395 -2.46 9.29 -27.11
C HIS A 395 -2.62 9.96 -28.47
N ARG A 396 -1.72 9.68 -29.40
CA ARG A 396 -1.86 10.19 -30.76
C ARG A 396 -3.18 9.73 -31.37
N ARG A 397 -3.93 10.64 -31.98
CA ARG A 397 -5.26 10.42 -32.59
C ARG A 397 -5.33 9.34 -33.66
N THR A 398 -4.18 8.86 -34.13
CA THR A 398 -4.12 7.77 -35.13
C THR A 398 -4.42 6.39 -34.53
N TYR A 399 -4.46 6.26 -33.23
CA TYR A 399 -4.78 5.00 -32.55
C TYR A 399 -6.29 4.92 -32.29
N ILE A 400 -6.88 3.75 -32.51
CA ILE A 400 -8.31 3.50 -32.20
C ILE A 400 -8.50 3.59 -30.67
N GLY A 401 -9.45 4.42 -30.24
CA GLY A 401 -9.71 4.64 -28.81
C GLY A 401 -8.79 5.67 -28.15
N SER A 402 -8.04 6.46 -28.93
CA SER A 402 -7.23 7.56 -28.39
C SER A 402 -8.10 8.61 -27.68
N ILE A 403 -7.58 9.11 -26.56
CA ILE A 403 -8.22 10.13 -25.73
C ILE A 403 -7.20 11.21 -25.34
N PRO A 404 -7.66 12.43 -25.05
CA PRO A 404 -6.80 13.49 -24.51
C PRO A 404 -6.16 13.07 -23.19
N GLY A 405 -5.02 13.67 -22.87
CA GLY A 405 -4.38 13.49 -21.58
C GLY A 405 -5.21 14.01 -20.42
N ARG A 406 -4.87 13.55 -19.24
CA ARG A 406 -5.58 13.92 -17.99
C ARG A 406 -5.56 15.42 -17.72
N ILE A 407 -4.51 16.14 -18.15
CA ILE A 407 -4.41 17.60 -18.00
C ILE A 407 -5.48 18.28 -18.84
N MET A 408 -5.55 17.97 -20.13
CA MET A 408 -6.52 18.58 -21.03
C MET A 408 -7.96 18.19 -20.70
N THR A 409 -8.18 16.94 -20.34
CA THR A 409 -9.48 16.46 -19.85
C THR A 409 -9.93 17.22 -18.59
N ALA A 410 -9.01 17.51 -17.67
CA ALA A 410 -9.32 18.27 -16.46
C ALA A 410 -9.65 19.75 -16.78
N ILE A 411 -8.97 20.35 -17.76
CA ILE A 411 -9.25 21.71 -18.22
C ILE A 411 -10.63 21.78 -18.91
N GLN A 412 -10.94 20.82 -19.76
CA GLN A 412 -12.24 20.69 -20.40
C GLN A 412 -13.37 20.60 -19.35
N ASN A 413 -13.21 19.70 -18.35
CA ASN A 413 -14.18 19.54 -17.27
C ASN A 413 -14.30 20.77 -16.37
N ALA A 414 -13.22 21.54 -16.21
CA ALA A 414 -13.26 22.82 -15.50
C ALA A 414 -14.05 23.88 -16.28
N GLY A 415 -14.03 23.84 -17.62
CA GLY A 415 -14.67 24.83 -18.49
C GLY A 415 -14.15 26.26 -18.21
N SER A 416 -12.85 26.39 -17.95
CA SER A 416 -12.13 27.67 -17.85
C SER A 416 -10.63 27.43 -18.12
N ASN A 417 -9.94 28.40 -18.75
CA ASN A 417 -8.53 28.30 -19.08
C ASN A 417 -7.59 28.66 -17.89
N ASN A 418 -8.15 29.12 -16.79
CA ASN A 418 -7.43 29.45 -15.55
C ASN A 418 -7.93 28.68 -14.32
N PRO A 419 -8.14 27.36 -14.40
CA PRO A 419 -8.58 26.57 -13.26
C PRO A 419 -7.46 26.38 -12.25
N VAL A 420 -7.83 25.84 -11.08
CA VAL A 420 -6.87 25.23 -10.14
C VAL A 420 -6.83 23.73 -10.40
N LEU A 421 -5.71 23.22 -10.85
CA LEU A 421 -5.50 21.77 -11.02
C LEU A 421 -4.77 21.21 -9.80
N ILE A 422 -5.43 20.26 -9.16
CA ILE A 422 -4.91 19.59 -7.96
C ILE A 422 -4.32 18.25 -8.38
N LEU A 423 -3.00 18.17 -8.42
CA LEU A 423 -2.24 16.96 -8.74
C LEU A 423 -2.02 16.16 -7.45
N ASP A 424 -2.80 15.12 -7.25
CA ASP A 424 -2.84 14.39 -5.99
C ASP A 424 -1.91 13.17 -6.04
N GLU A 425 -1.18 12.92 -4.94
CA GLU A 425 -0.24 11.80 -4.75
C GLU A 425 0.93 11.80 -5.77
N ILE A 426 1.61 12.95 -5.92
CA ILE A 426 2.75 13.09 -6.84
C ILE A 426 3.97 12.24 -6.42
N ASP A 427 4.07 11.89 -5.16
CA ASP A 427 5.07 10.99 -4.58
C ASP A 427 4.92 9.53 -5.02
N LYS A 428 3.78 9.17 -5.65
CA LYS A 428 3.51 7.82 -6.13
C LYS A 428 3.65 7.66 -7.64
N LEU A 429 4.33 8.59 -8.28
CA LEU A 429 4.71 8.43 -9.68
C LEU A 429 5.74 7.31 -9.81
N ALA A 430 5.48 6.39 -10.71
CA ALA A 430 6.41 5.29 -11.02
C ALA A 430 6.92 5.46 -12.45
N SER A 431 8.23 5.43 -12.62
CA SER A 431 8.84 5.32 -13.96
C SER A 431 8.90 3.84 -14.35
N ASP A 432 8.42 3.50 -15.54
CA ASP A 432 8.48 2.17 -16.10
C ASP A 432 9.16 2.21 -17.49
N TYR A 433 9.50 1.06 -18.04
CA TYR A 433 10.12 0.94 -19.39
C TYR A 433 9.27 1.55 -20.54
N LYS A 434 8.03 1.95 -20.29
CA LYS A 434 7.07 2.46 -21.27
C LYS A 434 6.96 3.97 -21.38
N GLY A 435 7.59 4.72 -20.50
CA GLY A 435 7.55 6.18 -20.51
C GLY A 435 7.97 6.80 -19.18
N ASP A 436 8.27 8.09 -19.20
CA ASP A 436 8.60 8.86 -18.01
C ASP A 436 7.53 9.93 -17.76
N PRO A 437 6.51 9.64 -16.93
CA PRO A 437 5.51 10.63 -16.58
C PRO A 437 6.08 11.86 -15.85
N THR A 438 7.28 11.73 -15.27
CA THR A 438 7.97 12.84 -14.61
C THR A 438 8.38 13.90 -15.63
N SER A 439 8.91 13.49 -16.78
CA SER A 439 9.29 14.40 -17.85
C SER A 439 8.08 15.13 -18.44
N ALA A 440 6.95 14.43 -18.60
CA ALA A 440 5.71 15.09 -19.05
C ALA A 440 5.20 16.13 -18.04
N LEU A 441 5.27 15.81 -16.74
CA LEU A 441 4.88 16.76 -15.69
C LEU A 441 5.84 17.94 -15.58
N LEU A 442 7.13 17.75 -15.84
CA LEU A 442 8.09 18.86 -15.86
C LEU A 442 7.71 19.90 -16.89
N GLU A 443 7.30 19.51 -18.11
CA GLU A 443 6.84 20.44 -19.12
C GLU A 443 5.54 21.16 -18.73
N VAL A 444 4.59 20.44 -18.13
CA VAL A 444 3.32 21.01 -17.66
C VAL A 444 3.55 22.04 -16.55
N LEU A 445 4.49 21.76 -15.66
CA LEU A 445 4.74 22.52 -14.46
C LEU A 445 5.80 23.61 -14.63
N ASP A 446 6.53 23.61 -15.74
CA ASP A 446 7.53 24.63 -16.03
C ASP A 446 6.88 25.88 -16.61
N SER A 447 6.93 27.00 -15.91
CA SER A 447 6.36 28.28 -16.34
C SER A 447 6.98 28.83 -17.62
N GLU A 448 8.20 28.41 -17.99
CA GLU A 448 8.86 28.83 -19.24
C GLU A 448 8.37 28.03 -20.45
N GLN A 449 7.88 26.80 -20.26
CA GLN A 449 7.50 25.89 -21.32
C GLN A 449 5.99 25.66 -21.42
N ASN A 450 5.24 25.80 -20.32
CA ASN A 450 3.82 25.44 -20.24
C ASN A 450 2.89 26.36 -21.05
N ASN A 451 3.37 27.51 -21.52
CA ASN A 451 2.62 28.40 -22.41
C ASN A 451 2.40 27.81 -23.82
N LYS A 452 3.15 26.76 -24.17
CA LYS A 452 3.04 26.04 -25.44
C LYS A 452 2.88 24.53 -25.24
N PHE A 453 2.14 24.13 -24.22
CA PHE A 453 1.92 22.72 -23.94
C PHE A 453 1.16 22.05 -25.09
N VAL A 454 1.67 20.92 -25.57
CA VAL A 454 1.05 20.14 -26.66
C VAL A 454 0.62 18.78 -26.13
N ASP A 455 -0.68 18.57 -26.12
CA ASP A 455 -1.26 17.23 -25.89
C ASP A 455 -1.23 16.44 -27.21
N HIS A 456 -0.83 15.18 -27.17
CA HIS A 456 -0.66 14.34 -28.36
C HIS A 456 -1.97 14.03 -29.10
N TYR A 457 -3.11 14.06 -28.40
CA TYR A 457 -4.42 13.89 -29.02
C TYR A 457 -4.86 15.19 -29.71
N ILE A 458 -4.70 16.33 -29.02
CA ILE A 458 -5.14 17.65 -29.51
C ILE A 458 -4.20 18.16 -30.59
N ASP A 459 -2.88 17.91 -30.45
CA ASP A 459 -1.82 18.29 -31.39
C ASP A 459 -1.83 19.81 -31.78
N ILE A 460 -2.29 20.62 -30.83
CA ILE A 460 -2.35 22.09 -30.90
C ILE A 460 -1.82 22.63 -29.58
N PRO A 461 -0.95 23.66 -29.62
CA PRO A 461 -0.45 24.29 -28.39
C PRO A 461 -1.59 24.90 -27.57
N PHE A 462 -1.62 24.59 -26.28
CA PHE A 462 -2.53 25.17 -25.31
C PHE A 462 -1.74 25.90 -24.22
N ASP A 463 -2.16 27.13 -23.91
CA ASP A 463 -1.50 27.96 -22.91
C ASP A 463 -1.94 27.58 -21.48
N LEU A 464 -1.05 26.95 -20.72
CA LEU A 464 -1.25 26.58 -19.31
C LEU A 464 -0.72 27.62 -18.32
N SER A 465 -0.18 28.76 -18.79
CA SER A 465 0.44 29.79 -17.92
C SER A 465 -0.52 30.41 -16.92
N ASN A 466 -1.82 30.41 -17.22
CA ASN A 466 -2.88 30.89 -16.35
C ASN A 466 -3.44 29.82 -15.38
N VAL A 467 -3.03 28.56 -15.55
CA VAL A 467 -3.46 27.44 -14.70
C VAL A 467 -2.69 27.46 -13.39
N MET A 468 -3.37 27.37 -12.27
CA MET A 468 -2.75 27.23 -10.96
C MET A 468 -2.60 25.76 -10.61
N PHE A 469 -1.36 25.32 -10.46
CA PHE A 469 -1.06 23.95 -10.05
C PHE A 469 -0.85 23.87 -8.54
N ILE A 470 -1.54 22.95 -7.90
CA ILE A 470 -1.33 22.60 -6.49
C ILE A 470 -1.08 21.09 -6.44
N THR A 471 0.03 20.67 -5.86
CA THR A 471 0.38 19.26 -5.73
C THR A 471 0.18 18.77 -4.31
N THR A 472 -0.03 17.47 -4.13
CA THR A 472 -0.04 16.84 -2.81
C THR A 472 0.89 15.64 -2.79
N ALA A 473 1.59 15.44 -1.67
CA ALA A 473 2.46 14.30 -1.44
C ALA A 473 2.29 13.77 -0.01
N ASN A 474 2.55 12.48 0.19
CA ASN A 474 2.64 11.94 1.55
C ASN A 474 4.09 11.98 2.06
N ASP A 475 5.05 11.78 1.16
CA ASP A 475 6.47 11.74 1.46
C ASP A 475 7.25 12.57 0.44
N VAL A 476 7.88 13.66 0.91
CA VAL A 476 8.67 14.58 0.08
C VAL A 476 9.90 13.90 -0.50
N SER A 477 10.47 12.93 0.19
CA SER A 477 11.68 12.22 -0.24
C SER A 477 11.47 11.38 -1.51
N GLN A 478 10.23 10.96 -1.77
CA GLN A 478 9.85 10.17 -2.93
C GLN A 478 9.50 11.02 -4.16
N ILE A 479 9.39 12.34 -3.99
CA ILE A 479 9.20 13.24 -5.14
C ILE A 479 10.50 13.31 -5.95
N PRO A 480 10.46 13.07 -7.27
CA PRO A 480 11.64 13.25 -8.12
C PRO A 480 12.29 14.63 -7.94
N ALA A 481 13.62 14.67 -7.77
CA ALA A 481 14.35 15.89 -7.46
C ALA A 481 14.05 17.06 -8.43
N PRO A 482 13.97 16.85 -9.78
CA PRO A 482 13.67 17.94 -10.70
C PRO A 482 12.29 18.58 -10.50
N LEU A 483 11.29 17.80 -10.06
CA LEU A 483 9.97 18.31 -9.72
C LEU A 483 10.00 19.04 -8.37
N ARG A 484 10.69 18.46 -7.39
CA ARG A 484 10.79 19.02 -6.04
C ARG A 484 11.43 20.41 -6.02
N ASP A 485 12.46 20.62 -6.82
CA ASP A 485 13.18 21.89 -6.90
C ASP A 485 12.33 23.05 -7.45
N ARG A 486 11.21 22.74 -8.13
CA ARG A 486 10.23 23.71 -8.64
C ARG A 486 9.04 23.95 -7.69
N MET A 487 9.00 23.23 -6.57
CA MET A 487 7.87 23.26 -5.65
C MET A 487 8.19 24.03 -4.37
N GLU A 488 7.25 24.85 -3.94
CA GLU A 488 7.22 25.35 -2.57
C GLU A 488 6.51 24.33 -1.70
N ILE A 489 7.30 23.63 -0.87
CA ILE A 489 6.79 22.58 0.01
C ILE A 489 6.24 23.20 1.28
N ILE A 490 4.97 22.93 1.54
CA ILE A 490 4.27 23.30 2.77
C ILE A 490 3.91 22.02 3.49
N GLU A 491 4.62 21.75 4.59
CA GLU A 491 4.39 20.54 5.38
C GLU A 491 3.17 20.70 6.29
N LEU A 492 2.30 19.70 6.25
CA LEU A 492 1.16 19.57 7.13
C LEU A 492 1.46 18.50 8.17
N ASP A 493 1.57 18.91 9.41
CA ASP A 493 1.80 18.02 10.55
C ASP A 493 0.58 17.18 10.91
N SER A 494 0.81 16.21 11.81
CA SER A 494 -0.25 15.45 12.43
C SER A 494 -1.13 16.34 13.33
N TYR A 495 -2.42 16.07 13.35
CA TYR A 495 -3.35 16.78 14.26
C TYR A 495 -3.21 16.30 15.70
N THR A 496 -3.22 17.27 16.60
CA THR A 496 -3.34 17.01 18.04
C THR A 496 -4.73 16.47 18.38
N ARG A 497 -4.86 15.90 19.56
CA ARG A 497 -6.14 15.39 20.09
C ARG A 497 -7.23 16.47 20.10
N GLU A 498 -6.88 17.67 20.54
CA GLU A 498 -7.77 18.83 20.62
C GLU A 498 -8.17 19.33 19.22
N GLU A 499 -7.21 19.36 18.28
CA GLU A 499 -7.50 19.69 16.88
C GLU A 499 -8.44 18.67 16.25
N LYS A 500 -8.18 17.36 16.43
CA LYS A 500 -9.09 16.30 15.96
C LYS A 500 -10.50 16.43 16.51
N PHE A 501 -10.62 16.76 17.80
CA PHE A 501 -11.92 17.03 18.43
C PHE A 501 -12.64 18.22 17.78
N ASN A 502 -11.94 19.33 17.61
CA ASN A 502 -12.51 20.53 17.00
C ASN A 502 -12.89 20.31 15.53
N ILE A 503 -12.04 19.60 14.77
CA ILE A 503 -12.32 19.20 13.38
C ILE A 503 -13.54 18.28 13.34
N ALA A 504 -13.61 17.28 14.22
CA ALA A 504 -14.75 16.37 14.32
C ALA A 504 -16.04 17.14 14.57
N LYS A 505 -16.04 18.01 15.59
CA LYS A 505 -17.22 18.79 16.00
C LYS A 505 -17.68 19.78 14.93
N LYS A 506 -16.76 20.54 14.32
CA LYS A 506 -17.09 21.64 13.40
C LYS A 506 -17.31 21.19 11.97
N HIS A 507 -16.64 20.13 11.53
CA HIS A 507 -16.60 19.74 10.11
C HIS A 507 -17.08 18.31 9.85
N LEU A 508 -16.55 17.29 10.58
CA LEU A 508 -16.84 15.90 10.23
C LEU A 508 -18.26 15.48 10.62
N VAL A 509 -18.70 15.82 11.84
CA VAL A 509 -20.05 15.46 12.31
C VAL A 509 -21.12 16.10 11.42
N PRO A 510 -21.12 17.43 11.14
CA PRO A 510 -22.10 18.04 10.25
C PRO A 510 -22.10 17.41 8.85
N LYS A 511 -20.92 17.20 8.27
CA LYS A 511 -20.76 16.58 6.95
C LYS A 511 -21.31 15.16 6.89
N GLN A 512 -21.07 14.36 7.92
CA GLN A 512 -21.54 12.97 7.98
C GLN A 512 -23.04 12.88 8.31
N LEU A 513 -23.58 13.81 9.11
CA LEU A 513 -25.02 13.93 9.34
C LEU A 513 -25.76 14.20 8.02
N GLU A 514 -25.31 15.16 7.24
CA GLU A 514 -25.88 15.47 5.92
C GLU A 514 -25.84 14.26 4.99
N LYS A 515 -24.69 13.56 4.91
CA LYS A 515 -24.53 12.36 4.11
C LYS A 515 -25.45 11.19 4.52
N CYS A 516 -25.76 11.08 5.80
CA CYS A 516 -26.62 10.03 6.33
C CYS A 516 -28.10 10.45 6.43
N GLY A 517 -28.47 11.66 5.99
CA GLY A 517 -29.83 12.16 6.02
C GLY A 517 -30.33 12.53 7.41
N PHE A 518 -29.43 12.85 8.33
CA PHE A 518 -29.77 13.31 9.69
C PHE A 518 -29.62 14.82 9.84
N THR A 519 -30.45 15.38 10.69
CA THR A 519 -30.33 16.78 11.16
C THR A 519 -29.54 16.84 12.47
N ALA A 520 -28.92 17.98 12.75
CA ALA A 520 -28.20 18.21 14.01
C ALA A 520 -29.11 18.15 15.27
N LYS A 521 -30.44 18.15 15.11
CA LYS A 521 -31.40 17.97 16.20
C LYS A 521 -31.62 16.49 16.53
N GLU A 522 -31.59 15.62 15.54
CA GLU A 522 -31.86 14.20 15.69
C GLU A 522 -30.66 13.44 16.29
N VAL A 523 -29.43 13.78 15.92
CA VAL A 523 -28.23 13.09 16.45
C VAL A 523 -27.25 14.08 17.04
N LYS A 524 -26.90 13.88 18.32
CA LYS A 524 -25.96 14.72 19.06
C LYS A 524 -24.86 13.87 19.66
N PHE A 525 -23.61 14.13 19.28
CA PHE A 525 -22.43 13.58 19.93
C PHE A 525 -22.09 14.37 21.16
N THR A 526 -21.86 13.69 22.29
CA THR A 526 -21.30 14.34 23.48
C THR A 526 -19.80 14.62 23.26
N GLN A 527 -19.26 15.56 24.01
CA GLN A 527 -17.84 15.88 23.96
C GLN A 527 -16.99 14.66 24.35
N SER A 528 -17.39 13.94 25.42
CA SER A 528 -16.73 12.72 25.86
C SER A 528 -16.73 11.65 24.75
N ALA A 529 -17.84 11.46 24.04
CA ALA A 529 -17.97 10.50 22.97
C ALA A 529 -16.99 10.76 21.81
N LEU A 530 -16.79 12.01 21.41
CA LEU A 530 -15.82 12.35 20.37
C LEU A 530 -14.38 12.08 20.84
N TYR A 531 -14.03 12.44 22.08
CA TYR A 531 -12.73 12.09 22.64
C TYR A 531 -12.57 10.58 22.79
N PHE A 532 -13.63 9.87 23.17
CA PHE A 532 -13.62 8.41 23.28
C PHE A 532 -13.34 7.73 21.92
N LEU A 533 -13.92 8.22 20.82
CA LEU A 533 -13.60 7.77 19.47
C LEU A 533 -12.13 8.03 19.11
N ILE A 534 -11.65 9.24 19.41
CA ILE A 534 -10.28 9.65 19.11
C ILE A 534 -9.27 8.78 19.88
N ASP A 535 -9.49 8.59 21.19
CA ASP A 535 -8.50 7.95 22.07
C ASP A 535 -8.48 6.42 21.94
N PHE A 536 -9.64 5.78 21.70
CA PHE A 536 -9.77 4.33 21.80
C PHE A 536 -10.06 3.62 20.48
N TYR A 537 -10.42 4.35 19.42
CA TYR A 537 -10.76 3.74 18.14
C TYR A 537 -9.95 4.27 16.96
N THR A 538 -9.16 5.34 17.15
CA THR A 538 -8.29 5.89 16.10
C THR A 538 -6.83 5.93 16.53
N ARG A 539 -5.93 5.57 15.60
CA ARG A 539 -4.49 5.74 15.71
C ARG A 539 -4.00 6.19 14.35
N GLU A 540 -4.11 7.48 14.07
CA GLU A 540 -3.81 8.09 12.78
C GLU A 540 -3.31 9.53 12.94
N ALA A 541 -2.47 10.00 12.03
CA ALA A 541 -2.00 11.39 12.01
C ALA A 541 -3.13 12.38 11.69
N GLY A 542 -3.96 12.06 10.72
CA GLY A 542 -5.11 12.87 10.29
C GLY A 542 -6.43 12.49 10.95
N VAL A 543 -7.51 12.63 10.19
CA VAL A 543 -8.89 12.42 10.67
C VAL A 543 -9.72 11.51 9.76
N ARG A 544 -9.07 10.76 8.85
CA ARG A 544 -9.77 9.92 7.86
C ARG A 544 -10.50 8.73 8.50
N THR A 545 -9.84 8.05 9.44
CA THR A 545 -10.46 6.95 10.19
C THR A 545 -11.54 7.47 11.12
N LEU A 546 -11.30 8.62 11.76
CA LEU A 546 -12.30 9.30 12.62
C LEU A 546 -13.57 9.64 11.83
N GLU A 547 -13.43 10.22 10.62
CA GLU A 547 -14.56 10.48 9.71
C GLU A 547 -15.34 9.21 9.40
N ARG A 548 -14.63 8.12 9.07
CA ARG A 548 -15.24 6.83 8.77
C ARG A 548 -15.98 6.23 9.97
N LEU A 549 -15.43 6.37 11.19
CA LEU A 549 -16.06 5.88 12.41
C LEU A 549 -17.31 6.69 12.80
N ILE A 550 -17.26 8.00 12.66
CA ILE A 550 -18.45 8.85 12.83
C ILE A 550 -19.55 8.40 11.86
N GLY A 551 -19.21 8.20 10.57
CA GLY A 551 -20.15 7.67 9.58
C GLY A 551 -20.66 6.26 9.92
N ASN A 552 -19.84 5.39 10.52
CA ASN A 552 -20.29 4.07 10.98
C ASN A 552 -21.32 4.16 12.11
N VAL A 553 -21.07 5.02 13.10
CA VAL A 553 -22.00 5.27 14.20
C VAL A 553 -23.34 5.79 13.64
N LEU A 554 -23.29 6.76 12.73
CA LEU A 554 -24.51 7.34 12.13
C LEU A 554 -25.29 6.30 11.30
N ARG A 555 -24.61 5.42 10.55
CA ARG A 555 -25.28 4.33 9.84
C ARG A 555 -26.01 3.37 10.78
N LYS A 556 -25.43 3.07 11.94
CA LYS A 556 -26.10 2.26 12.97
C LYS A 556 -27.28 2.99 13.62
N CYS A 557 -27.17 4.31 13.79
CA CYS A 557 -28.32 5.13 14.19
C CYS A 557 -29.43 5.09 13.12
N ALA A 558 -29.06 5.08 11.83
CA ALA A 558 -30.06 5.01 10.76
C ALA A 558 -30.81 3.67 10.77
N VAL A 559 -30.11 2.55 11.03
CA VAL A 559 -30.74 1.24 11.21
C VAL A 559 -31.70 1.27 12.38
N LYS A 560 -31.27 1.74 13.58
CA LYS A 560 -32.12 1.84 14.77
C LYS A 560 -33.32 2.78 14.55
N LYS A 561 -33.17 3.85 13.77
CA LYS A 561 -34.27 4.75 13.42
C LYS A 561 -35.35 4.06 12.61
N LEU A 562 -34.95 3.15 11.70
CA LEU A 562 -35.88 2.42 10.83
C LEU A 562 -36.48 1.18 11.49
N GLU A 563 -35.77 0.55 12.42
CA GLU A 563 -36.22 -0.66 13.11
C GLU A 563 -37.03 -0.35 14.40
N ASP A 564 -36.55 0.60 15.21
CA ASP A 564 -37.06 0.89 16.56
C ASP A 564 -37.89 2.17 16.61
N GLU A 565 -38.13 2.89 15.50
CA GLU A 565 -38.80 4.18 15.39
C GLU A 565 -38.21 5.29 16.32
N GLN A 566 -36.92 5.13 16.69
CA GLN A 566 -36.26 6.09 17.56
C GLN A 566 -35.92 7.37 16.80
N GLU A 567 -36.53 8.50 17.12
CA GLU A 567 -36.33 9.76 16.39
C GLU A 567 -35.06 10.54 16.79
N THR A 568 -34.59 10.39 18.02
CA THR A 568 -33.45 11.17 18.53
C THR A 568 -32.38 10.29 19.18
N PHE A 569 -31.09 10.61 18.90
CA PHE A 569 -29.96 9.87 19.42
C PHE A 569 -28.98 10.81 20.14
N LYS A 570 -28.64 10.47 21.38
CA LYS A 570 -27.57 11.11 22.13
C LYS A 570 -26.41 10.15 22.25
N ILE A 571 -25.37 10.34 21.42
CA ILE A 571 -24.21 9.47 21.37
C ILE A 571 -23.28 9.76 22.53
N THR A 572 -23.16 8.79 23.43
CA THR A 572 -22.26 8.78 24.59
C THR A 572 -21.21 7.70 24.42
N ASP A 573 -20.26 7.64 25.35
CA ASP A 573 -19.19 6.62 25.38
C ASP A 573 -19.76 5.19 25.44
N LYS A 574 -20.89 4.99 26.13
CA LYS A 574 -21.57 3.69 26.24
C LYS A 574 -22.15 3.23 24.92
N GLU A 575 -22.84 4.15 24.22
CA GLU A 575 -23.42 3.84 22.91
C GLU A 575 -22.35 3.59 21.86
N ILE A 576 -21.19 4.29 21.92
CA ILE A 576 -20.08 3.99 21.05
C ILE A 576 -19.55 2.58 21.29
N LEU A 577 -19.40 2.18 22.55
CA LEU A 577 -18.94 0.84 22.92
C LEU A 577 -19.93 -0.23 22.46
N GLU A 578 -21.24 0.00 22.60
CA GLU A 578 -22.28 -0.91 22.09
C GLU A 578 -22.23 -1.01 20.56
N MET A 579 -22.12 0.13 19.88
CA MET A 579 -22.14 0.17 18.42
C MET A 579 -20.85 -0.33 17.77
N LEU A 580 -19.69 0.03 18.28
CA LEU A 580 -18.39 -0.28 17.65
C LEU A 580 -17.67 -1.48 18.29
N GLY A 581 -18.17 -1.99 19.42
CA GLY A 581 -17.56 -3.11 20.15
C GLY A 581 -16.39 -2.69 21.02
N HIS A 582 -15.50 -3.63 21.33
CA HIS A 582 -14.38 -3.41 22.24
C HIS A 582 -13.45 -2.29 21.77
N LYS A 583 -12.84 -1.61 22.74
CA LYS A 583 -11.80 -0.61 22.50
C LYS A 583 -10.68 -1.25 21.68
N LYS A 584 -10.30 -0.61 20.59
CA LYS A 584 -9.21 -1.09 19.71
C LYS A 584 -7.83 -0.76 20.25
N TYR A 585 -7.73 0.37 20.93
CA TYR A 585 -6.49 0.86 21.51
C TYR A 585 -6.69 1.11 22.99
N THR A 586 -5.68 0.81 23.78
CA THR A 586 -5.60 1.15 25.19
C THR A 586 -4.64 2.32 25.34
N THR A 587 -4.90 3.22 26.24
CA THR A 587 -3.91 4.24 26.64
C THR A 587 -2.77 3.55 27.40
N ASP A 588 -1.56 3.84 27.02
CA ASP A 588 -0.37 3.38 27.74
C ASP A 588 -0.47 3.93 29.18
N LYS A 589 -0.59 3.04 30.13
CA LYS A 589 -0.60 3.41 31.54
C LYS A 589 0.84 3.44 32.03
N LEU A 590 1.21 4.55 32.66
CA LEU A 590 2.47 4.62 33.39
C LEU A 590 2.56 3.49 34.42
N PRO A 591 3.77 2.97 34.68
CA PRO A 591 4.01 2.04 35.76
C PRO A 591 3.43 2.58 37.09
N SER A 592 2.96 1.68 37.94
CA SER A 592 2.36 2.07 39.23
C SER A 592 3.39 2.60 40.23
N LYS A 593 4.67 2.25 40.05
CA LYS A 593 5.81 2.60 40.90
C LYS A 593 7.01 2.98 40.07
N ASP A 594 7.99 3.64 40.69
CA ASP A 594 9.30 3.87 40.08
C ASP A 594 10.03 2.53 39.95
N GLU A 595 10.58 2.23 38.79
CA GLU A 595 11.16 0.93 38.44
C GLU A 595 12.65 1.05 38.14
N ILE A 596 13.41 -0.04 38.43
CA ILE A 596 14.82 -0.13 38.11
C ILE A 596 14.97 -0.67 36.68
N GLY A 597 15.79 -0.01 35.87
CA GLY A 597 16.11 -0.47 34.53
C GLY A 597 15.01 -0.14 33.49
N THR A 598 13.88 0.46 33.87
CA THR A 598 12.80 0.86 32.98
C THR A 598 12.75 2.37 32.85
N VAL A 599 12.82 2.90 31.59
CA VAL A 599 12.81 4.34 31.32
C VAL A 599 11.82 4.64 30.19
N ASN A 600 11.04 5.70 30.36
CA ASN A 600 10.11 6.16 29.34
C ASN A 600 10.85 7.04 28.32
N GLY A 601 11.08 6.52 27.13
CA GLY A 601 11.47 7.29 25.95
C GLY A 601 10.27 7.84 25.23
N LEU A 602 10.52 8.69 24.23
CA LEU A 602 9.52 9.27 23.36
C LEU A 602 9.91 9.00 21.90
N ALA A 603 9.02 8.36 21.17
CA ALA A 603 9.17 8.08 19.75
C ALA A 603 8.21 8.92 18.93
N TRP A 604 8.60 9.21 17.70
CA TRP A 604 7.73 9.79 16.69
C TRP A 604 7.47 8.75 15.60
N THR A 605 6.23 8.64 15.18
CA THR A 605 5.78 7.74 14.12
C THR A 605 4.93 8.51 13.10
N SER A 606 4.70 7.92 11.94
CA SER A 606 3.82 8.50 10.91
C SER A 606 2.38 8.77 11.39
N VAL A 607 1.99 8.22 12.55
CA VAL A 607 0.66 8.38 13.14
C VAL A 607 0.63 9.31 14.35
N GLY A 608 1.78 9.81 14.77
CA GLY A 608 1.95 10.73 15.89
C GLY A 608 3.04 10.29 16.86
N GLY A 609 3.12 10.93 18.04
CA GLY A 609 4.04 10.55 19.10
C GLY A 609 3.53 9.36 19.92
N GLU A 610 4.46 8.56 20.41
CA GLU A 610 4.20 7.41 21.28
C GLU A 610 5.19 7.36 22.43
N LEU A 611 4.75 6.79 23.56
CA LEU A 611 5.65 6.45 24.65
C LEU A 611 6.46 5.19 24.25
N LEU A 612 7.76 5.26 24.42
CA LEU A 612 8.67 4.15 24.12
C LEU A 612 9.37 3.70 25.40
N PRO A 613 8.77 2.79 26.16
CA PRO A 613 9.46 2.23 27.32
C PRO A 613 10.68 1.43 26.85
N ILE A 614 11.82 1.66 27.50
CA ILE A 614 13.05 0.90 27.32
C ILE A 614 13.33 0.17 28.62
N GLU A 615 13.48 -1.13 28.53
CA GLU A 615 13.80 -2.02 29.66
C GLU A 615 15.23 -2.52 29.54
N VAL A 616 15.99 -2.47 30.62
CA VAL A 616 17.35 -2.98 30.68
C VAL A 616 17.46 -3.95 31.83
N ALA A 617 17.90 -5.16 31.52
CA ALA A 617 18.29 -6.15 32.49
C ALA A 617 19.81 -6.32 32.49
N VAL A 618 20.38 -6.37 33.67
CA VAL A 618 21.83 -6.64 33.91
C VAL A 618 21.97 -7.92 34.67
N MET A 619 22.75 -8.85 34.14
CA MET A 619 22.99 -10.16 34.74
C MET A 619 24.48 -10.48 34.78
N GLU A 620 24.90 -11.46 35.60
CA GLU A 620 26.25 -11.97 35.59
C GLU A 620 26.54 -12.62 34.24
N GLY A 621 27.72 -12.29 33.67
CA GLY A 621 28.01 -12.76 32.33
C GLY A 621 29.43 -12.46 31.87
N THR A 622 29.61 -12.28 30.55
CA THR A 622 30.93 -12.12 29.92
C THR A 622 31.09 -10.77 29.21
N GLY A 623 30.20 -9.84 29.42
CA GLY A 623 30.21 -8.52 28.78
C GLY A 623 29.42 -8.47 27.46
N LYS A 624 28.49 -9.39 27.27
CA LYS A 624 27.65 -9.44 26.07
C LYS A 624 26.58 -8.37 26.12
N LEU A 625 26.35 -7.70 24.98
CA LEU A 625 25.23 -6.80 24.76
C LEU A 625 24.19 -7.50 23.90
N GLU A 626 23.00 -7.69 24.46
CA GLU A 626 21.85 -8.24 23.73
C GLU A 626 20.80 -7.14 23.49
N LEU A 627 20.28 -7.10 22.25
CA LEU A 627 19.32 -6.10 21.83
C LEU A 627 18.10 -6.82 21.28
N THR A 628 16.90 -6.50 21.80
CA THR A 628 15.64 -7.09 21.35
C THR A 628 14.54 -6.02 21.22
N GLY A 629 13.50 -6.29 20.45
CA GLY A 629 12.36 -5.38 20.24
C GLY A 629 12.29 -4.78 18.84
N SER A 630 12.83 -5.47 17.83
CA SER A 630 12.80 -5.02 16.41
C SER A 630 13.46 -3.66 16.20
N LEU A 631 14.68 -3.51 16.73
CA LEU A 631 15.47 -2.28 16.62
C LEU A 631 16.16 -2.23 15.25
N GLY A 632 15.99 -1.12 14.52
CA GLY A 632 16.72 -0.83 13.30
C GLY A 632 18.21 -0.51 13.57
N ASP A 633 18.99 -0.41 12.50
CA ASP A 633 20.44 -0.28 12.57
C ASP A 633 20.88 0.98 13.34
N VAL A 634 20.24 2.13 13.09
CA VAL A 634 20.54 3.40 13.78
C VAL A 634 20.25 3.31 15.27
N MET A 635 19.16 2.64 15.66
CA MET A 635 18.81 2.46 17.05
C MET A 635 19.74 1.48 17.77
N GLN A 636 20.23 0.45 17.07
CA GLN A 636 21.28 -0.46 17.59
C GLN A 636 22.62 0.25 17.79
N GLU A 637 23.01 1.14 16.86
CA GLU A 637 24.19 1.99 17.02
C GLU A 637 24.05 2.93 18.23
N SER A 638 22.88 3.53 18.40
CA SER A 638 22.58 4.39 19.56
C SER A 638 22.71 3.62 20.89
N ALA A 639 22.26 2.36 20.92
CA ALA A 639 22.44 1.49 22.09
C ALA A 639 23.92 1.23 22.39
N LYS A 640 24.73 0.93 21.39
CA LYS A 640 26.18 0.76 21.54
C LYS A 640 26.87 2.04 22.00
N ALA A 641 26.45 3.20 21.48
CA ALA A 641 26.95 4.49 21.91
C ALA A 641 26.60 4.78 23.39
N ALA A 642 25.36 4.46 23.81
CA ALA A 642 24.92 4.58 25.20
C ALA A 642 25.78 3.71 26.15
N VAL A 643 26.00 2.44 25.82
CA VAL A 643 26.91 1.55 26.63
C VAL A 643 28.33 2.11 26.71
N THR A 644 28.85 2.62 25.56
CA THR A 644 30.19 3.20 25.51
C THR A 644 30.30 4.45 26.39
N CYS A 645 29.28 5.33 26.33
CA CYS A 645 29.18 6.53 27.15
C CYS A 645 29.19 6.16 28.64
N ILE A 646 28.36 5.22 29.09
CA ILE A 646 28.30 4.77 30.47
C ILE A 646 29.67 4.17 30.91
N ARG A 647 30.28 3.38 30.05
CA ARG A 647 31.60 2.76 30.31
C ARG A 647 32.70 3.80 30.45
N SER A 648 32.75 4.80 29.58
CA SER A 648 33.77 5.85 29.61
C SER A 648 33.66 6.72 30.88
N HIS A 649 32.44 6.92 31.38
CA HIS A 649 32.16 7.77 32.56
C HIS A 649 31.84 6.95 33.81
N ALA A 650 32.16 5.65 33.85
CA ALA A 650 31.80 4.75 34.94
C ALA A 650 32.22 5.28 36.33
N ASN A 651 33.45 5.80 36.46
CA ASN A 651 33.95 6.37 37.70
C ASN A 651 33.14 7.59 38.17
N SER A 652 32.82 8.52 37.26
CA SER A 652 32.02 9.72 37.57
C SER A 652 30.58 9.39 37.92
N LEU A 653 30.06 8.28 37.38
CA LEU A 653 28.74 7.75 37.62
C LEU A 653 28.65 6.84 38.86
N GLY A 654 29.76 6.56 39.51
CA GLY A 654 29.81 5.65 40.67
C GLY A 654 29.54 4.18 40.29
N ILE A 655 29.82 3.80 39.05
CA ILE A 655 29.68 2.42 38.56
C ILE A 655 31.03 1.72 38.57
N ASN A 656 31.06 0.41 38.84
CA ASN A 656 32.27 -0.39 38.72
C ASN A 656 32.80 -0.34 37.26
N PRO A 657 33.99 0.19 37.01
CA PRO A 657 34.57 0.29 35.67
C PRO A 657 34.72 -1.04 34.91
N GLN A 658 34.75 -2.16 35.64
CA GLN A 658 34.92 -3.50 35.06
C GLN A 658 33.59 -4.19 34.71
N PHE A 659 32.43 -3.52 34.85
CA PHE A 659 31.13 -4.13 34.62
C PHE A 659 31.06 -4.79 33.24
N TYR A 660 31.70 -4.22 32.23
CA TYR A 660 31.72 -4.74 30.85
C TYR A 660 32.42 -6.10 30.69
N LYS A 661 33.11 -6.60 31.71
CA LYS A 661 33.74 -7.93 31.69
C LYS A 661 32.89 -8.99 32.37
N ASN A 662 32.11 -8.60 33.36
CA ASN A 662 31.46 -9.51 34.31
C ASN A 662 29.91 -9.39 34.26
N LYS A 663 29.34 -8.47 33.47
CA LYS A 663 27.92 -8.28 33.39
C LYS A 663 27.48 -8.31 31.93
N ASP A 664 26.48 -9.12 31.60
CA ASP A 664 25.78 -9.04 30.36
C ASP A 664 24.64 -8.02 30.48
N ILE A 665 24.42 -7.24 29.43
CA ILE A 665 23.41 -6.21 29.37
C ILE A 665 22.42 -6.58 28.29
N HIS A 666 21.14 -6.69 28.66
CA HIS A 666 20.06 -6.92 27.70
C HIS A 666 19.17 -5.66 27.64
N ILE A 667 19.07 -5.05 26.50
CA ILE A 667 18.19 -3.89 26.22
C ILE A 667 17.01 -4.40 25.44
N HIS A 668 15.81 -4.16 25.96
CA HIS A 668 14.57 -4.54 25.33
C HIS A 668 13.68 -3.32 25.10
N ALA A 669 13.17 -3.17 23.88
CA ALA A 669 12.09 -2.23 23.58
C ALA A 669 10.81 -3.03 23.33
N PRO A 670 9.81 -3.01 24.24
CA PRO A 670 8.55 -3.72 24.08
C PRO A 670 7.83 -3.43 22.76
N GLU A 671 6.83 -4.23 22.40
CA GLU A 671 6.11 -4.16 21.12
C GLU A 671 6.99 -4.50 19.90
N GLY A 672 7.64 -5.66 19.91
CA GLY A 672 8.54 -6.13 18.85
C GLY A 672 7.91 -6.29 17.46
N ALA A 673 6.59 -6.25 17.35
CA ALA A 673 5.88 -6.28 16.06
C ALA A 673 6.01 -4.97 15.26
N VAL A 674 6.38 -3.85 15.91
CA VAL A 674 6.56 -2.54 15.26
C VAL A 674 8.06 -2.26 15.15
N PRO A 675 8.61 -2.13 13.93
CA PRO A 675 10.00 -1.73 13.74
C PRO A 675 10.27 -0.34 14.35
N LYS A 676 11.37 -0.22 15.06
CA LYS A 676 11.79 1.02 15.73
C LYS A 676 13.18 1.39 15.25
N ASP A 677 13.33 2.59 14.71
CA ASP A 677 14.64 3.09 14.27
C ASP A 677 14.79 4.58 14.58
N GLY A 678 16.01 4.99 14.85
CA GLY A 678 16.36 6.38 15.11
C GLY A 678 17.30 6.57 16.31
N PRO A 679 18.09 7.65 16.31
CA PRO A 679 19.11 7.93 17.35
C PRO A 679 18.51 8.54 18.64
N SER A 680 17.27 9.02 18.62
CA SER A 680 16.67 9.84 19.69
C SER A 680 16.39 9.13 21.01
N ALA A 681 16.57 7.81 21.07
CA ALA A 681 16.46 7.01 22.28
C ALA A 681 17.78 6.87 23.07
N GLY A 682 18.87 7.52 22.62
CA GLY A 682 20.20 7.37 23.20
C GLY A 682 20.27 7.70 24.69
N ILE A 683 19.74 8.85 25.12
CA ILE A 683 19.70 9.20 26.55
C ILE A 683 18.78 8.30 27.37
N THR A 684 17.71 7.79 26.75
CA THR A 684 16.78 6.85 27.38
C THR A 684 17.48 5.53 27.70
N MET A 685 18.18 4.96 26.71
CA MET A 685 18.97 3.74 26.88
C MET A 685 20.09 3.92 27.90
N ALA A 686 20.84 5.02 27.83
CA ALA A 686 21.91 5.31 28.80
C ALA A 686 21.34 5.42 30.21
N THR A 687 20.21 6.06 30.43
CA THR A 687 19.57 6.18 31.74
C THR A 687 19.07 4.82 32.26
N ALA A 688 18.50 3.98 31.38
CA ALA A 688 18.05 2.64 31.73
C ALA A 688 19.24 1.73 32.14
N ILE A 689 20.34 1.80 31.37
CA ILE A 689 21.59 1.09 31.69
C ILE A 689 22.16 1.56 33.04
N TYR A 690 22.21 2.87 33.25
CA TYR A 690 22.67 3.45 34.51
C TYR A 690 21.81 2.97 35.69
N SER A 691 20.49 3.04 35.56
CA SER A 691 19.55 2.56 36.59
C SER A 691 19.75 1.09 36.91
N ALA A 692 19.86 0.23 35.88
CA ALA A 692 20.06 -1.21 36.06
C ALA A 692 21.41 -1.56 36.72
N LEU A 693 22.49 -0.86 36.36
CA LEU A 693 23.82 -1.08 36.92
C LEU A 693 23.96 -0.59 38.36
N THR A 694 23.25 0.49 38.74
CA THR A 694 23.32 1.08 40.10
C THR A 694 22.22 0.59 41.04
N GLY A 695 21.18 -0.11 40.50
CA GLY A 695 20.02 -0.55 41.30
C GLY A 695 19.12 0.60 41.76
N LYS A 696 19.22 1.79 41.18
CA LYS A 696 18.45 2.97 41.55
C LYS A 696 17.22 3.12 40.62
N PRO A 697 16.02 3.32 41.19
CA PRO A 697 14.81 3.41 40.39
C PRO A 697 14.73 4.72 39.61
N VAL A 698 14.07 4.65 38.43
CA VAL A 698 13.77 5.78 37.57
C VAL A 698 12.38 6.33 37.93
N LYS A 699 12.25 7.64 37.97
CA LYS A 699 10.99 8.30 38.23
C LYS A 699 10.00 8.02 37.09
N ARG A 700 8.85 7.44 37.41
CA ARG A 700 7.83 7.00 36.43
C ARG A 700 7.19 8.13 35.64
N ASP A 701 7.16 9.35 36.21
CA ASP A 701 6.54 10.55 35.62
C ASP A 701 7.55 11.38 34.79
N VAL A 702 8.75 10.84 34.57
CA VAL A 702 9.76 11.44 33.71
C VAL A 702 9.84 10.66 32.40
N ALA A 703 9.84 11.38 31.29
CA ALA A 703 10.20 10.86 29.97
C ALA A 703 11.35 11.65 29.39
N MET A 704 12.01 11.10 28.39
CA MET A 704 13.15 11.78 27.78
C MET A 704 13.31 11.44 26.31
N THR A 705 13.97 12.32 25.58
CA THR A 705 14.35 12.11 24.19
C THR A 705 15.64 12.88 23.91
N GLY A 706 16.57 12.28 23.20
CA GLY A 706 17.84 12.87 22.85
C GLY A 706 18.81 11.83 22.31
N GLU A 707 19.59 12.19 21.31
CA GLU A 707 20.73 11.41 20.87
C GLU A 707 21.89 11.61 21.83
N ILE A 708 22.66 10.54 22.08
CA ILE A 708 23.81 10.59 22.96
C ILE A 708 25.11 10.36 22.20
N THR A 709 26.10 11.18 22.47
CA THR A 709 27.44 10.96 21.94
C THR A 709 28.28 10.10 22.88
N LEU A 710 29.40 9.56 22.43
CA LEU A 710 30.34 8.78 23.25
C LEU A 710 30.89 9.59 24.43
N ARG A 711 30.89 10.93 24.34
CA ARG A 711 31.31 11.86 25.40
C ARG A 711 30.19 12.27 26.34
N GLY A 712 28.95 11.79 26.08
CA GLY A 712 27.77 12.08 26.88
C GLY A 712 27.11 13.43 26.58
N ASN A 713 27.44 14.09 25.46
CA ASN A 713 26.68 15.24 24.99
C ASN A 713 25.34 14.79 24.45
N VAL A 714 24.32 15.61 24.67
CA VAL A 714 22.95 15.35 24.21
C VAL A 714 22.71 16.19 22.96
N MET A 715 22.43 15.50 21.86
CA MET A 715 22.25 16.11 20.53
C MET A 715 20.76 16.31 20.21
N PRO A 716 20.41 17.27 19.30
CA PRO A 716 19.04 17.61 18.96
C PRO A 716 18.30 16.47 18.25
N ILE A 717 16.96 16.53 18.31
CA ILE A 717 16.06 15.52 17.76
C ILE A 717 14.93 16.17 16.97
N GLY A 718 14.29 15.40 16.11
CA GLY A 718 13.07 15.81 15.41
C GLY A 718 11.77 15.38 16.11
N GLY A 719 10.66 16.02 15.75
CA GLY A 719 9.32 15.64 16.17
C GLY A 719 9.01 15.93 17.64
N LEU A 720 9.57 17.01 18.22
CA LEU A 720 9.34 17.34 19.62
C LEU A 720 7.87 17.64 19.91
N LYS A 721 7.13 18.21 18.98
CA LYS A 721 5.70 18.52 19.08
C LYS A 721 4.88 17.24 19.31
N GLU A 722 5.08 16.21 18.50
CA GLU A 722 4.39 14.93 18.62
C GLU A 722 4.81 14.17 19.89
N LYS A 723 6.11 14.16 20.17
CA LYS A 723 6.67 13.52 21.38
C LYS A 723 6.12 14.14 22.65
N SER A 724 6.00 15.46 22.70
CA SER A 724 5.43 16.19 23.84
C SER A 724 3.96 15.86 24.09
N MET A 725 3.19 15.69 23.01
CA MET A 725 1.79 15.30 23.07
C MET A 725 1.63 13.86 23.59
N ALA A 726 2.53 12.95 23.19
CA ALA A 726 2.55 11.58 23.70
C ALA A 726 2.82 11.56 25.23
N ALA A 727 3.81 12.33 25.67
CA ALA A 727 4.13 12.48 27.09
C ALA A 727 2.92 12.99 27.89
N TYR A 728 2.25 14.02 27.38
CA TYR A 728 1.04 14.58 28.02
C TYR A 728 -0.09 13.55 28.12
N LYS A 729 -0.38 12.81 27.05
CA LYS A 729 -1.43 11.77 27.02
C LYS A 729 -1.17 10.65 28.00
N SER A 730 0.09 10.23 28.14
CA SER A 730 0.49 9.16 29.05
C SER A 730 0.60 9.62 30.51
N GLY A 731 0.42 10.92 30.79
CA GLY A 731 0.48 11.47 32.16
C GLY A 731 1.87 11.77 32.68
N ILE A 732 2.86 11.87 31.80
CA ILE A 732 4.22 12.33 32.12
C ILE A 732 4.16 13.78 32.58
N LYS A 733 4.88 14.10 33.65
CA LYS A 733 4.98 15.46 34.20
C LYS A 733 6.22 16.19 33.76
N THR A 734 7.30 15.47 33.53
CA THR A 734 8.60 16.06 33.18
C THR A 734 9.16 15.40 31.92
N VAL A 735 9.53 16.21 30.95
CA VAL A 735 10.20 15.74 29.71
C VAL A 735 11.60 16.36 29.64
N ILE A 736 12.60 15.51 29.55
CA ILE A 736 13.99 15.94 29.33
C ILE A 736 14.24 16.01 27.83
N ILE A 737 14.72 17.17 27.37
CA ILE A 737 14.96 17.47 25.95
C ILE A 737 16.38 17.99 25.74
N PRO A 738 16.96 17.86 24.54
CA PRO A 738 18.20 18.53 24.20
C PRO A 738 18.04 20.06 24.25
N LYS A 739 19.08 20.78 24.68
CA LYS A 739 19.02 22.24 24.77
C LYS A 739 18.77 22.91 23.43
N GLU A 740 19.31 22.36 22.36
CA GLU A 740 19.12 22.90 21.00
C GLU A 740 17.67 22.85 20.51
N ASN A 741 16.84 21.97 21.11
CA ASN A 741 15.40 21.91 20.85
C ASN A 741 14.58 22.88 21.72
N GLU A 742 15.20 23.78 22.48
CA GLU A 742 14.49 24.76 23.29
C GLU A 742 13.64 25.70 22.43
N ALA A 743 14.09 26.03 21.22
CA ALA A 743 13.34 26.82 20.25
C ALA A 743 12.06 26.10 19.79
N ASP A 744 12.07 24.79 19.65
CA ASP A 744 10.91 24.01 19.24
C ASP A 744 9.77 24.00 20.25
N LEU A 745 10.07 24.41 21.50
CA LEU A 745 9.05 24.59 22.53
C LEU A 745 7.99 25.61 22.11
N GLU A 746 8.32 26.60 21.28
CA GLU A 746 7.34 27.57 20.78
C GLU A 746 6.20 26.90 19.99
N GLU A 747 6.47 25.78 19.33
CA GLU A 747 5.51 25.04 18.51
C GLU A 747 4.59 24.09 19.29
N ILE A 748 4.89 23.86 20.58
CA ILE A 748 4.12 22.95 21.43
C ILE A 748 2.80 23.63 21.85
N ASP A 749 1.74 22.83 21.88
CA ASP A 749 0.40 23.24 22.31
C ASP A 749 0.45 23.87 23.72
N PRO A 750 -0.19 25.04 23.94
CA PRO A 750 -0.24 25.71 25.23
C PRO A 750 -0.75 24.82 26.37
N VAL A 751 -1.71 23.94 26.12
CA VAL A 751 -2.24 23.00 27.12
C VAL A 751 -1.18 22.01 27.60
N VAL A 752 -0.28 21.59 26.67
CA VAL A 752 0.82 20.68 27.03
C VAL A 752 1.88 21.42 27.85
N LYS A 753 2.21 22.66 27.48
CA LYS A 753 3.16 23.51 28.23
C LYS A 753 2.73 23.80 29.67
N GLU A 754 1.43 23.95 29.90
CA GLU A 754 0.90 24.17 31.27
C GLU A 754 1.03 22.93 32.16
N LYS A 755 1.00 21.72 31.60
CA LYS A 755 0.93 20.46 32.35
C LYS A 755 2.19 19.63 32.35
N VAL A 756 3.07 19.86 31.41
CA VAL A 756 4.35 19.14 31.25
C VAL A 756 5.50 20.13 31.40
N SER A 757 6.40 19.85 32.33
CA SER A 757 7.64 20.62 32.51
C SER A 757 8.70 20.10 31.55
N PHE A 758 9.25 20.96 30.70
CA PHE A 758 10.34 20.65 29.79
C PHE A 758 11.66 21.11 30.40
N ILE A 759 12.64 20.19 30.49
CA ILE A 759 13.95 20.48 31.06
C ILE A 759 15.00 20.31 29.95
N PRO A 760 15.56 21.41 29.43
CA PRO A 760 16.63 21.36 28.43
C PRO A 760 17.95 20.95 29.07
N VAL A 761 18.67 20.01 28.43
CA VAL A 761 19.95 19.48 28.90
C VAL A 761 20.98 19.46 27.76
N THR A 762 22.26 19.63 28.09
CA THR A 762 23.39 19.54 27.15
C THR A 762 24.23 18.30 27.32
N SER A 763 24.16 17.68 28.50
CA SER A 763 24.98 16.54 28.88
C SER A 763 24.17 15.49 29.66
N PHE A 764 24.56 14.23 29.50
CA PHE A 764 23.98 13.12 30.25
C PHE A 764 24.14 13.26 31.76
N SER A 765 25.20 13.96 32.25
CA SER A 765 25.38 14.28 33.66
C SER A 765 24.21 15.07 34.26
N GLN A 766 23.55 15.88 33.45
CA GLN A 766 22.36 16.63 33.88
C GLN A 766 21.09 15.77 33.85
N VAL A 767 21.03 14.75 33.01
CA VAL A 767 19.87 13.83 32.88
C VAL A 767 19.73 12.99 34.16
N VAL A 768 20.82 12.43 34.64
CA VAL A 768 20.84 11.46 35.77
C VAL A 768 20.13 11.98 37.00
N PRO A 769 20.44 13.17 37.57
CA PRO A 769 19.79 13.64 38.81
C PRO A 769 18.33 14.04 38.62
N ILE A 770 17.91 14.34 37.39
CA ILE A 770 16.52 14.65 37.07
C ILE A 770 15.68 13.37 37.03
N ALA A 771 16.19 12.34 36.34
CA ALA A 771 15.46 11.11 36.04
C ALA A 771 15.50 10.06 37.13
N ILE A 772 16.59 9.96 37.89
CA ILE A 772 16.85 8.90 38.87
C ILE A 772 16.54 9.41 40.30
N VAL A 773 16.00 8.53 41.11
CA VAL A 773 15.71 8.82 42.50
C VAL A 773 17.00 8.81 43.32
N ASP A 774 17.18 9.78 44.23
CA ASP A 774 18.31 9.88 45.20
C ASP A 774 19.73 9.85 44.58
N VAL A 775 19.90 10.58 43.46
CA VAL A 775 21.21 10.78 42.84
C VAL A 775 21.64 12.26 42.97
N PRO A 776 22.84 12.52 43.55
CA PRO A 776 23.34 13.89 43.61
C PRO A 776 23.70 14.44 42.24
N VAL A 777 23.71 15.75 42.14
CA VAL A 777 24.10 16.46 40.90
C VAL A 777 25.57 16.20 40.62
N ILE A 778 25.87 15.70 39.42
CA ILE A 778 27.23 15.46 38.94
C ILE A 778 27.79 16.77 38.41
N SER A 779 28.87 17.28 39.01
CA SER A 779 29.46 18.54 38.56
C SER A 779 30.15 18.37 37.18
N GLU A 780 30.12 19.40 36.33
CA GLU A 780 30.78 19.38 35.01
C GLU A 780 32.29 19.07 35.12
N LYS A 781 32.95 19.52 36.21
CA LYS A 781 34.34 19.18 36.49
C LYS A 781 34.51 17.65 36.69
N GLN A 782 33.64 17.00 37.40
CA GLN A 782 33.70 15.56 37.60
C GLN A 782 33.38 14.78 36.32
N TRP A 783 32.47 15.30 35.48
CA TRP A 783 32.12 14.71 34.22
C TRP A 783 33.26 14.81 33.19
N ASN A 784 33.85 15.99 33.02
CA ASN A 784 34.91 16.27 32.04
C ASN A 784 36.28 15.73 32.45
N ALA A 785 36.56 15.51 33.74
CA ALA A 785 37.84 14.97 34.23
C ALA A 785 38.20 13.59 33.65
N VAL A 786 37.23 12.87 33.08
CA VAL A 786 37.44 11.56 32.41
C VAL A 786 37.83 11.72 30.93
N ALA A 787 37.40 12.78 30.28
CA ALA A 787 37.75 13.03 28.87
C ALA A 787 39.25 13.34 28.69
N ASP A 788 39.90 13.97 29.70
CA ASP A 788 41.29 14.32 29.63
C ASP A 788 42.25 13.14 29.96
N ASN A 789 41.74 12.12 30.69
CA ASN A 789 42.56 10.94 31.05
C ASN A 789 42.69 9.89 29.94
N THR A 790 41.95 9.98 28.86
CA THR A 790 42.08 9.07 27.70
C THR A 790 43.19 9.46 26.73
N VAL A 791 43.87 10.62 26.93
CA VAL A 791 44.91 11.12 26.03
C VAL A 791 46.32 11.00 26.61
N THR A 792 46.46 10.62 27.88
CA THR A 792 47.78 10.33 28.46
C THR A 792 48.10 8.82 28.41
N THR A 793 48.35 8.31 27.20
CA THR A 793 49.26 7.18 27.02
C THR A 793 50.67 7.68 27.35
N LYS A 794 51.19 7.20 28.46
CA LYS A 794 52.62 7.32 28.82
C LYS A 794 53.47 6.92 27.62
N SER A 795 54.18 7.88 27.05
CA SER A 795 55.37 7.62 26.29
C SER A 795 56.45 7.18 27.29
N GLU A 796 56.51 5.91 27.62
CA GLU A 796 57.71 5.32 28.25
C GLU A 796 58.57 4.67 27.15
N ASN A 797 59.64 5.37 26.83
CA ASN A 797 60.95 4.90 26.43
C ASN A 797 61.07 3.55 25.73
N ILE A 798 61.23 3.58 24.43
CA ILE A 798 62.07 2.60 23.75
C ILE A 798 63.33 3.36 23.29
N ARG A 799 64.33 3.35 24.19
CA ARG A 799 65.72 3.43 23.82
C ARG A 799 66.29 2.06 24.18
N GLN A 800 66.46 1.20 23.23
CA GLN A 800 67.61 0.34 22.91
C GLN A 800 67.22 -0.64 21.81
#